data_b650e5fd0e4c32b438339a0910b6ceb2
#
_entry.id   b650e5fd0e4c32b438339a0910b6ceb2
#
_cell.length_a   1.000
_cell.length_b   1.000
_cell.length_c   1.000
_cell.angle_alpha   90.00
_cell.angle_beta   90.00
_cell.angle_gamma   90.00
#
_symmetry.space_group_name_H-M   'P 1'
#
loop_
_entity.id
_entity.type
_entity.pdbx_description
1 polymer ?
#
loop_
_entity_poly.entity_id
_entity_poly.type
_entity_poly.pdbx_seq_one_letter_code
_entity_poly.pdbx_strand_id
1 'polypeptide(L)'
;MGSSFFAGWSGACSGTGACKVTLTTNASVIATFSASPVLAVTLGGTRKGSVASNPLGINCGPTCSASFNLGTQVTLTATPATNSHFVAWAGGCSGTNPTCTLTLSGNQQVTATFNTQNTPELTVSLAGNGTGVVSSSPSGISCAPTCSARFNPGTQVTLTATAATNSYFGGWAGGCSGNNPTCTLTLSASQQVTATFDTSPVLTVSLAGTGMGTISSNPSGISCAPTCSANFNAGTQVTLTATSAARSYFVGWTDGGCSGNSPTCELTMNTSQRVTATFNVSLTLLNHIIFLAQENRSFDHYFGALREYWAQNGFPDQSFDGLPQFNPMSGQPPLYGPPPAIPGCDPTAPPPKDCVFDPNNLVTSYPMITQCTENTSPSWNESHVDWDYNDWVGNLPATLNGVVWTAAHDARAIQPPFNDTDGIRAMGYYDGSDLNYYYFMASNFATSDRWFNPVMTRTHPNREYLIAGTSQGYAYPIGTDSKDTALLTATTIFQELQAANVSWKIYVDPVHSKCSGPPYDPACLLTLSYVQNFKWGQTIPSQYPKNIGTIGIVNSDFDNDLQNGTLPQVAQIEPASDAGLDEHPSTSDSSPSNIQLGAKYVSSLIDGLMASTSWKDSAFILTYDEFGGLYDHVSPQPAVSPDGIQPVDLLPGDICTPPTTGPICDFVYTGYRQPLIVVSPYTKKNYVSHTVADLTAILKLIETRFNVPALTRRDATQMDMTEFFDFDNPAWMTPPIPPAQYTNGACYLNKLP
;
A
#
# COMPACT_ATOMS: atom_id res chain seq x y z
N MET A 1 -22.51 -93.43 -43.32
CA MET A 1 -23.38 -94.45 -42.68
C MET A 1 -24.05 -93.73 -41.54
N GLY A 2 -25.41 -93.72 -41.55
CA GLY A 2 -26.15 -93.10 -40.42
C GLY A 2 -25.84 -93.80 -39.15
N SER A 3 -25.56 -93.14 -38.05
CA SER A 3 -25.38 -93.69 -36.75
C SER A 3 -26.69 -94.26 -36.26
N SER A 4 -26.68 -95.53 -35.88
CA SER A 4 -27.85 -96.23 -35.29
C SER A 4 -27.45 -96.85 -33.95
N PHE A 5 -28.36 -96.94 -33.06
CA PHE A 5 -28.16 -97.51 -31.75
C PHE A 5 -29.03 -98.81 -31.67
N PHE A 6 -28.62 -99.78 -30.89
CA PHE A 6 -29.37 -100.98 -30.65
C PHE A 6 -30.59 -100.61 -29.75
N ALA A 7 -31.79 -100.77 -30.31
CA ALA A 7 -33.06 -100.45 -29.64
C ALA A 7 -33.60 -101.56 -28.77
N GLY A 8 -33.15 -102.81 -29.01
CA GLY A 8 -33.52 -103.96 -28.15
C GLY A 8 -33.79 -105.27 -28.92
N TRP A 9 -33.91 -106.29 -28.17
CA TRP A 9 -34.30 -107.63 -28.63
C TRP A 9 -35.80 -107.82 -28.52
N SER A 10 -36.38 -108.60 -29.49
CA SER A 10 -37.75 -109.09 -29.42
C SER A 10 -37.83 -110.56 -29.90
N GLY A 11 -38.90 -111.27 -29.56
CA GLY A 11 -39.04 -112.75 -29.79
C GLY A 11 -38.61 -113.53 -28.56
N ALA A 12 -37.67 -114.47 -28.71
CA ALA A 12 -37.23 -115.34 -27.60
C ALA A 12 -36.32 -114.62 -26.62
N CYS A 13 -35.87 -113.38 -26.92
CA CYS A 13 -35.20 -112.44 -26.03
C CYS A 13 -36.01 -111.15 -25.99
N SER A 14 -35.88 -110.46 -24.87
CA SER A 14 -36.43 -109.11 -24.72
C SER A 14 -35.49 -108.20 -23.95
N GLY A 15 -35.63 -106.89 -24.11
CA GLY A 15 -34.77 -105.88 -23.45
C GLY A 15 -33.53 -105.53 -24.25
N THR A 16 -32.62 -104.69 -23.68
CA THR A 16 -31.47 -104.20 -24.34
C THR A 16 -30.12 -104.81 -23.92
N GLY A 17 -30.19 -105.76 -22.97
CA GLY A 17 -29.01 -106.48 -22.50
C GLY A 17 -28.58 -107.63 -23.39
N ALA A 18 -27.58 -108.40 -22.95
CA ALA A 18 -27.17 -109.59 -23.69
C ALA A 18 -28.26 -110.63 -23.80
N CYS A 19 -28.57 -111.15 -25.01
CA CYS A 19 -29.57 -112.13 -25.28
C CYS A 19 -29.00 -113.54 -25.14
N LYS A 20 -29.61 -114.40 -24.25
CA LYS A 20 -29.28 -115.82 -24.12
C LYS A 20 -30.58 -116.61 -24.31
N VAL A 21 -30.63 -117.47 -25.30
CA VAL A 21 -31.79 -118.35 -25.57
C VAL A 21 -31.39 -119.81 -25.40
N THR A 22 -32.15 -120.59 -24.60
CA THR A 22 -31.97 -122.07 -24.49
C THR A 22 -32.91 -122.71 -25.48
N LEU A 23 -32.37 -123.27 -26.50
CA LEU A 23 -33.15 -123.87 -27.61
C LEU A 23 -33.69 -125.26 -27.20
N THR A 24 -35.03 -125.32 -26.88
CA THR A 24 -35.79 -126.60 -26.72
C THR A 24 -36.76 -126.80 -27.88
N THR A 25 -37.03 -125.76 -28.63
CA THR A 25 -37.81 -125.73 -29.86
C THR A 25 -37.28 -124.60 -30.77
N ASN A 26 -37.72 -124.46 -31.97
CA ASN A 26 -37.32 -123.33 -32.88
C ASN A 26 -37.71 -122.02 -32.22
N ALA A 27 -36.71 -121.13 -32.05
CA ALA A 27 -36.91 -119.79 -31.48
C ALA A 27 -36.41 -118.74 -32.48
N SER A 28 -37.13 -117.66 -32.56
CA SER A 28 -36.76 -116.49 -33.36
C SER A 28 -36.36 -115.33 -32.46
N VAL A 29 -35.25 -114.63 -32.75
CA VAL A 29 -34.80 -113.44 -32.04
C VAL A 29 -34.61 -112.35 -33.09
N ILE A 30 -35.13 -111.14 -32.82
CA ILE A 30 -35.02 -109.97 -33.69
C ILE A 30 -34.25 -108.91 -32.93
N ALA A 31 -33.16 -108.45 -33.50
CA ALA A 31 -32.44 -107.29 -33.05
C ALA A 31 -32.97 -106.03 -33.79
N THR A 32 -33.47 -105.08 -33.03
CA THR A 32 -34.01 -103.87 -33.59
C THR A 32 -32.94 -102.73 -33.42
N PHE A 33 -32.58 -102.03 -34.49
CA PHE A 33 -31.71 -100.87 -34.50
C PHE A 33 -32.56 -99.69 -34.94
N SER A 34 -32.45 -98.58 -34.16
CA SER A 34 -33.08 -97.29 -34.50
C SER A 34 -32.05 -96.26 -34.88
N ALA A 35 -32.42 -95.32 -35.70
CA ALA A 35 -31.55 -94.19 -36.06
C ALA A 35 -31.30 -93.27 -34.84
N SER A 36 -30.05 -92.90 -34.55
CA SER A 36 -29.73 -91.95 -33.49
C SER A 36 -30.34 -90.60 -33.77
N PRO A 37 -31.02 -89.95 -32.81
CA PRO A 37 -31.52 -88.58 -32.98
C PRO A 37 -30.43 -87.58 -33.32
N VAL A 38 -30.74 -86.70 -34.22
CA VAL A 38 -29.85 -85.58 -34.64
C VAL A 38 -30.24 -84.33 -33.89
N LEU A 39 -29.23 -83.70 -33.22
CA LEU A 39 -29.31 -82.34 -32.69
C LEU A 39 -28.65 -81.39 -33.66
N ALA A 40 -29.40 -80.42 -34.19
CA ALA A 40 -28.89 -79.34 -35.06
C ALA A 40 -28.93 -78.00 -34.34
N VAL A 41 -27.88 -77.26 -34.43
CA VAL A 41 -27.76 -75.88 -33.85
C VAL A 41 -27.65 -74.90 -34.99
N THR A 42 -28.50 -73.87 -34.93
CA THR A 42 -28.42 -72.70 -35.84
C THR A 42 -27.93 -71.53 -35.04
N LEU A 43 -26.98 -70.76 -35.63
CA LEU A 43 -26.53 -69.52 -35.10
C LEU A 43 -27.28 -68.34 -35.78
N GLY A 44 -28.04 -67.58 -34.96
CA GLY A 44 -28.85 -66.43 -35.41
C GLY A 44 -28.38 -65.12 -34.83
N GLY A 45 -29.00 -64.00 -35.29
CA GLY A 45 -28.72 -62.65 -34.80
C GLY A 45 -27.79 -61.84 -35.73
N THR A 46 -27.38 -60.65 -35.29
CA THR A 46 -26.59 -59.67 -36.07
C THR A 46 -25.08 -59.86 -35.95
N ARG A 47 -24.62 -60.74 -35.08
CA ARG A 47 -23.22 -61.01 -34.78
C ARG A 47 -22.92 -62.50 -34.66
N LYS A 48 -21.63 -62.80 -34.47
CA LYS A 48 -21.10 -64.13 -34.36
C LYS A 48 -20.91 -64.59 -32.91
N GLY A 49 -21.03 -65.89 -32.72
CA GLY A 49 -20.69 -66.63 -31.52
C GLY A 49 -20.42 -68.07 -31.86
N SER A 50 -20.16 -68.91 -30.88
CA SER A 50 -19.99 -70.34 -31.02
C SER A 50 -20.90 -71.09 -30.00
N VAL A 51 -21.25 -72.37 -30.32
CA VAL A 51 -21.96 -73.25 -29.42
C VAL A 51 -21.19 -74.56 -29.37
N ALA A 52 -20.89 -74.99 -28.16
CA ALA A 52 -20.31 -76.32 -27.89
C ALA A 52 -21.24 -77.14 -27.09
N SER A 53 -21.15 -78.53 -27.25
CA SER A 53 -21.97 -79.49 -26.48
C SER A 53 -21.14 -80.33 -25.54
N ASN A 54 -21.76 -80.72 -24.44
CA ASN A 54 -21.30 -81.79 -23.56
C ASN A 54 -22.47 -82.82 -23.36
N PRO A 55 -22.34 -84.11 -23.77
CA PRO A 55 -21.15 -84.72 -24.42
C PRO A 55 -20.71 -84.02 -25.73
N LEU A 56 -19.45 -84.22 -26.07
CA LEU A 56 -18.85 -83.61 -27.30
C LEU A 56 -19.61 -84.15 -28.54
N GLY A 57 -19.90 -83.29 -29.50
CA GLY A 57 -20.60 -83.59 -30.75
C GLY A 57 -20.91 -82.32 -31.55
N ILE A 58 -21.42 -81.30 -30.87
CA ILE A 58 -21.64 -79.97 -31.41
C ILE A 58 -20.43 -79.06 -31.08
N ASN A 59 -19.85 -78.48 -32.07
CA ASN A 59 -18.89 -77.36 -31.99
C ASN A 59 -19.19 -76.43 -33.15
N CYS A 60 -20.18 -75.60 -32.93
CA CYS A 60 -20.68 -74.68 -33.99
C CYS A 60 -19.72 -73.60 -34.31
N GLY A 61 -19.16 -73.68 -35.38
CA GLY A 61 -18.09 -73.08 -36.13
C GLY A 61 -17.71 -74.01 -37.25
N PRO A 62 -17.15 -75.19 -37.02
CA PRO A 62 -17.02 -76.25 -38.05
C PRO A 62 -18.16 -77.32 -38.04
N THR A 63 -18.80 -77.63 -36.92
CA THR A 63 -19.84 -78.68 -36.82
C THR A 63 -21.05 -78.10 -36.08
N CYS A 64 -22.19 -78.02 -36.77
CA CYS A 64 -23.47 -77.50 -36.22
C CYS A 64 -24.57 -78.58 -36.07
N SER A 65 -24.28 -79.79 -36.35
CA SER A 65 -25.18 -80.91 -36.06
C SER A 65 -24.43 -82.19 -35.70
N ALA A 66 -24.97 -82.95 -34.78
CA ALA A 66 -24.41 -84.25 -34.38
C ALA A 66 -25.52 -85.23 -33.98
N SER A 67 -25.23 -86.52 -34.15
CA SER A 67 -26.13 -87.62 -33.74
C SER A 67 -25.74 -88.07 -32.33
N PHE A 68 -26.71 -88.28 -31.46
CA PHE A 68 -26.54 -88.75 -30.08
C PHE A 68 -27.45 -89.94 -29.87
N ASN A 69 -27.17 -90.80 -28.90
CA ASN A 69 -28.07 -91.91 -28.55
C ASN A 69 -29.39 -91.37 -27.98
N LEU A 70 -30.50 -92.13 -28.23
CA LEU A 70 -31.79 -91.75 -27.69
C LEU A 70 -31.74 -91.69 -26.13
N GLY A 71 -32.30 -90.65 -25.53
CA GLY A 71 -32.24 -90.38 -24.10
C GLY A 71 -30.98 -89.69 -23.62
N THR A 72 -30.02 -89.40 -24.48
CA THR A 72 -28.82 -88.61 -24.09
C THR A 72 -29.21 -87.24 -23.64
N GLN A 73 -28.73 -86.82 -22.46
CA GLN A 73 -28.82 -85.48 -21.98
C GLN A 73 -27.61 -84.64 -22.56
N VAL A 74 -27.89 -83.61 -23.28
CA VAL A 74 -26.88 -82.75 -23.94
C VAL A 74 -27.00 -81.38 -23.38
N THR A 75 -25.88 -80.83 -22.88
CA THR A 75 -25.76 -79.47 -22.46
C THR A 75 -25.03 -78.62 -23.55
N LEU A 76 -25.72 -77.61 -24.03
CA LEU A 76 -25.17 -76.64 -25.01
C LEU A 76 -24.66 -75.41 -24.26
N THR A 77 -23.51 -74.90 -24.63
CA THR A 77 -22.93 -73.66 -24.09
C THR A 77 -22.69 -72.67 -25.25
N ALA A 78 -23.37 -71.54 -25.16
CA ALA A 78 -23.20 -70.42 -26.10
C ALA A 78 -22.09 -69.49 -25.62
N THR A 79 -21.11 -69.22 -26.51
CA THR A 79 -19.99 -68.32 -26.25
C THR A 79 -20.01 -67.18 -27.27
N PRO A 80 -20.30 -65.95 -26.89
CA PRO A 80 -20.23 -64.77 -27.80
C PRO A 80 -18.85 -64.55 -28.34
N ALA A 81 -18.71 -64.11 -29.57
CA ALA A 81 -17.47 -63.58 -30.13
C ALA A 81 -17.23 -62.14 -29.66
N THR A 82 -16.07 -61.58 -29.95
CA THR A 82 -15.70 -60.16 -29.65
C THR A 82 -16.78 -59.22 -30.18
N ASN A 83 -17.22 -58.25 -29.36
CA ASN A 83 -18.27 -57.26 -29.67
C ASN A 83 -19.66 -57.89 -29.93
N SER A 84 -19.92 -59.07 -29.37
CA SER A 84 -21.21 -59.73 -29.39
C SER A 84 -21.68 -60.03 -27.98
N HIS A 85 -22.95 -60.21 -27.82
CA HIS A 85 -23.55 -60.79 -26.59
C HIS A 85 -24.53 -61.85 -27.01
N PHE A 86 -24.67 -62.93 -26.21
CA PHE A 86 -25.69 -63.94 -26.34
C PHE A 86 -27.05 -63.38 -25.92
N VAL A 87 -28.01 -63.49 -26.79
CA VAL A 87 -29.39 -63.01 -26.53
C VAL A 87 -30.27 -64.03 -25.89
N ALA A 88 -30.46 -65.16 -26.62
CA ALA A 88 -31.39 -66.24 -26.15
C ALA A 88 -31.25 -67.50 -26.97
N TRP A 89 -31.75 -68.60 -26.38
CA TRP A 89 -32.02 -69.83 -27.08
C TRP A 89 -33.47 -69.83 -27.60
N ALA A 90 -33.72 -70.59 -28.70
CA ALA A 90 -35.00 -70.84 -29.25
C ALA A 90 -35.08 -72.31 -29.79
N GLY A 91 -36.28 -72.92 -29.94
CA GLY A 91 -36.47 -74.31 -30.40
C GLY A 91 -36.43 -75.31 -29.25
N GLY A 92 -35.60 -76.32 -29.36
CA GLY A 92 -35.44 -77.32 -28.27
C GLY A 92 -34.85 -76.81 -26.96
N CYS A 93 -34.30 -75.62 -27.00
CA CYS A 93 -33.88 -74.86 -25.85
C CYS A 93 -34.61 -73.48 -25.81
N SER A 94 -34.74 -72.92 -24.63
CA SER A 94 -35.30 -71.55 -24.44
C SER A 94 -34.64 -70.80 -23.28
N GLY A 95 -34.77 -69.49 -23.26
CA GLY A 95 -34.24 -68.59 -22.22
C GLY A 95 -32.97 -67.93 -22.58
N THR A 96 -32.51 -67.07 -21.65
CA THR A 96 -31.37 -66.17 -21.81
C THR A 96 -30.04 -66.60 -21.15
N ASN A 97 -30.12 -67.78 -20.44
CA ASN A 97 -28.92 -68.36 -19.85
C ASN A 97 -28.03 -68.93 -20.96
N PRO A 98 -26.74 -68.61 -21.02
CA PRO A 98 -25.82 -69.11 -22.07
C PRO A 98 -25.66 -70.59 -22.06
N THR A 99 -26.11 -71.31 -21.07
CA THR A 99 -26.15 -72.82 -21.03
C THR A 99 -27.57 -73.30 -21.13
N CYS A 100 -27.79 -74.35 -21.94
CA CYS A 100 -29.07 -75.07 -22.08
C CYS A 100 -28.80 -76.53 -22.09
N THR A 101 -29.62 -77.29 -21.31
CA THR A 101 -29.60 -78.75 -21.20
C THR A 101 -30.90 -79.33 -21.71
N LEU A 102 -30.82 -80.29 -22.68
CA LEU A 102 -31.98 -80.97 -23.23
C LEU A 102 -31.71 -82.45 -23.33
N THR A 103 -32.79 -83.26 -23.22
CA THR A 103 -32.77 -84.75 -23.38
C THR A 103 -33.31 -85.15 -24.77
N LEU A 104 -32.52 -85.85 -25.55
CA LEU A 104 -32.88 -86.21 -26.92
C LEU A 104 -33.85 -87.39 -26.99
N SER A 105 -35.12 -87.09 -27.18
CA SER A 105 -36.20 -88.09 -27.44
C SER A 105 -36.54 -88.26 -28.94
N GLY A 106 -35.92 -87.47 -29.81
CA GLY A 106 -36.06 -87.39 -31.25
C GLY A 106 -35.18 -86.29 -31.81
N ASN A 107 -35.20 -86.06 -33.13
CA ASN A 107 -34.47 -84.96 -33.78
C ASN A 107 -34.87 -83.63 -33.15
N GLN A 108 -33.91 -82.86 -32.81
CA GLN A 108 -34.09 -81.52 -32.19
C GLN A 108 -33.33 -80.44 -32.97
N GLN A 109 -33.95 -79.27 -33.05
CA GLN A 109 -33.32 -78.04 -33.60
C GLN A 109 -33.31 -76.98 -32.54
N VAL A 110 -32.15 -76.34 -32.34
CA VAL A 110 -31.89 -75.23 -31.39
C VAL A 110 -31.28 -74.05 -32.13
N THR A 111 -31.76 -72.86 -31.78
CA THR A 111 -31.16 -71.60 -32.28
C THR A 111 -30.52 -70.84 -31.15
N ALA A 112 -29.25 -70.44 -31.33
CA ALA A 112 -28.52 -69.54 -30.45
C ALA A 112 -28.43 -68.21 -31.13
N THR A 113 -28.97 -67.16 -30.50
CA THR A 113 -29.00 -65.82 -31.07
C THR A 113 -27.92 -64.94 -30.43
N PHE A 114 -27.07 -64.28 -31.27
CA PHE A 114 -26.00 -63.35 -30.88
C PHE A 114 -26.23 -62.04 -31.55
N ASN A 115 -26.22 -60.87 -30.74
CA ASN A 115 -26.37 -59.53 -31.28
C ASN A 115 -25.15 -58.65 -31.00
N THR A 116 -25.09 -57.48 -31.65
CA THR A 116 -24.07 -56.46 -31.38
C THR A 116 -24.13 -56.05 -29.94
N GLN A 117 -23.01 -56.09 -29.22
CA GLN A 117 -22.86 -55.50 -27.91
C GLN A 117 -22.76 -53.98 -28.09
N ASN A 118 -23.84 -53.26 -27.71
CA ASN A 118 -23.84 -51.80 -27.78
C ASN A 118 -23.10 -51.32 -26.52
N THR A 119 -21.76 -51.10 -26.64
CA THR A 119 -20.95 -50.56 -25.55
C THR A 119 -21.17 -49.06 -25.44
N PRO A 120 -21.78 -48.59 -24.34
CA PRO A 120 -21.94 -47.17 -24.13
C PRO A 120 -20.59 -46.46 -24.03
N GLU A 121 -20.55 -45.22 -24.54
CA GLU A 121 -19.39 -44.34 -24.53
C GLU A 121 -19.56 -43.29 -23.40
N LEU A 122 -18.55 -43.18 -22.55
CA LEU A 122 -18.43 -42.09 -21.59
C LEU A 122 -17.47 -41.03 -22.14
N THR A 123 -17.96 -39.81 -22.25
CA THR A 123 -17.16 -38.66 -22.69
C THR A 123 -17.04 -37.69 -21.54
N VAL A 124 -15.83 -37.24 -21.26
CA VAL A 124 -15.53 -36.20 -20.27
C VAL A 124 -15.10 -34.92 -20.99
N SER A 125 -15.73 -33.79 -20.66
CA SER A 125 -15.33 -32.47 -21.11
C SER A 125 -14.73 -31.72 -19.94
N LEU A 126 -13.66 -30.96 -20.21
CA LEU A 126 -13.06 -30.05 -19.21
C LEU A 126 -13.55 -28.62 -19.49
N ALA A 127 -13.98 -27.93 -18.46
CA ALA A 127 -14.49 -26.54 -18.50
C ALA A 127 -13.84 -25.68 -17.41
N GLY A 128 -14.12 -24.37 -17.43
CA GLY A 128 -13.56 -23.38 -16.50
C GLY A 128 -12.31 -22.70 -17.06
N ASN A 129 -11.71 -21.83 -16.27
CA ASN A 129 -10.49 -21.07 -16.62
C ASN A 129 -9.22 -21.63 -15.94
N GLY A 130 -9.37 -22.62 -15.09
CA GLY A 130 -8.28 -23.36 -14.49
C GLY A 130 -7.89 -24.61 -15.29
N THR A 131 -6.99 -25.41 -14.75
CA THR A 131 -6.50 -26.64 -15.37
C THR A 131 -6.57 -27.82 -14.42
N GLY A 132 -6.76 -29.02 -14.96
CA GLY A 132 -6.82 -30.25 -14.18
C GLY A 132 -6.92 -31.47 -15.08
N VAL A 133 -6.97 -32.65 -14.47
CA VAL A 133 -7.11 -33.95 -15.16
C VAL A 133 -8.25 -34.74 -14.55
N VAL A 134 -8.86 -35.64 -15.39
CA VAL A 134 -9.85 -36.57 -14.94
C VAL A 134 -9.40 -38.00 -15.28
N SER A 135 -9.40 -38.89 -14.31
CA SER A 135 -9.11 -40.32 -14.50
C SER A 135 -10.34 -41.16 -14.16
N SER A 136 -10.39 -42.42 -14.65
CA SER A 136 -11.45 -43.36 -14.33
C SER A 136 -10.96 -44.68 -13.74
N SER A 137 -11.81 -45.26 -12.89
CA SER A 137 -11.72 -46.66 -12.46
C SER A 137 -13.06 -47.39 -12.72
N PRO A 138 -13.09 -48.47 -13.58
CA PRO A 138 -11.97 -49.07 -14.33
C PRO A 138 -11.31 -48.10 -15.26
N SER A 139 -10.02 -48.35 -15.59
CA SER A 139 -9.23 -47.52 -16.48
C SER A 139 -9.83 -47.41 -17.89
N GLY A 140 -9.77 -46.24 -18.49
CA GLY A 140 -10.32 -45.94 -19.81
C GLY A 140 -10.32 -44.47 -20.10
N ILE A 141 -10.65 -43.64 -19.10
CA ILE A 141 -10.53 -42.17 -19.16
C ILE A 141 -9.24 -41.75 -18.48
N SER A 142 -8.43 -40.94 -19.18
CA SER A 142 -7.31 -40.16 -18.66
C SER A 142 -7.29 -38.83 -19.46
N CYS A 143 -8.19 -37.94 -19.09
CA CYS A 143 -8.43 -36.67 -19.78
C CYS A 143 -7.45 -35.63 -19.27
N ALA A 144 -6.70 -35.16 -20.08
CA ALA A 144 -5.92 -35.06 -21.24
C ALA A 144 -4.76 -36.08 -21.32
N PRO A 145 -4.57 -36.85 -22.43
CA PRO A 145 -5.19 -36.62 -23.74
C PRO A 145 -6.47 -37.42 -24.02
N THR A 146 -6.78 -38.51 -23.29
CA THR A 146 -7.92 -39.40 -23.59
C THR A 146 -9.16 -39.02 -22.80
N CYS A 147 -10.13 -38.40 -23.46
CA CYS A 147 -11.34 -37.88 -22.82
C CYS A 147 -12.62 -38.72 -23.11
N SER A 148 -12.52 -39.81 -23.84
CA SER A 148 -13.64 -40.72 -24.01
C SER A 148 -13.21 -42.18 -24.01
N ALA A 149 -14.09 -43.07 -23.51
CA ALA A 149 -13.88 -44.51 -23.50
C ALA A 149 -15.21 -45.26 -23.56
N ARG A 150 -15.16 -46.48 -24.13
CA ARG A 150 -16.29 -47.37 -24.19
C ARG A 150 -16.23 -48.43 -23.05
N PHE A 151 -17.32 -48.62 -22.37
CA PHE A 151 -17.43 -49.58 -21.27
C PHE A 151 -18.56 -50.58 -21.56
N ASN A 152 -18.52 -51.78 -20.96
CA ASN A 152 -19.62 -52.70 -21.06
C ASN A 152 -20.88 -52.15 -20.42
N PRO A 153 -22.07 -52.44 -20.96
CA PRO A 153 -23.32 -52.05 -20.32
C PRO A 153 -23.39 -52.54 -18.87
N GLY A 154 -23.82 -51.65 -17.95
CA GLY A 154 -23.89 -51.94 -16.53
C GLY A 154 -22.57 -51.77 -15.76
N THR A 155 -21.47 -51.39 -16.43
CA THR A 155 -20.21 -51.09 -15.75
C THR A 155 -20.38 -49.86 -14.85
N GLN A 156 -19.99 -49.97 -13.60
CA GLN A 156 -19.86 -48.87 -12.66
C GLN A 156 -18.50 -48.22 -12.89
N VAL A 157 -18.49 -46.92 -13.22
CA VAL A 157 -17.28 -46.13 -13.47
C VAL A 157 -17.18 -45.03 -12.45
N THR A 158 -16.07 -44.96 -11.72
CA THR A 158 -15.74 -43.86 -10.84
C THR A 158 -14.76 -42.90 -11.55
N LEU A 159 -15.15 -41.64 -11.71
CA LEU A 159 -14.31 -40.54 -12.19
C LEU A 159 -13.68 -39.85 -10.99
N THR A 160 -12.40 -39.45 -11.15
CA THR A 160 -11.66 -38.66 -10.16
C THR A 160 -11.07 -37.43 -10.85
N ALA A 161 -11.48 -36.23 -10.40
CA ALA A 161 -10.96 -34.98 -10.85
C ALA A 161 -9.78 -34.57 -9.97
N THR A 162 -8.66 -34.16 -10.59
CA THR A 162 -7.47 -33.67 -9.89
C THR A 162 -7.09 -32.32 -10.48
N ALA A 163 -7.23 -31.23 -9.70
CA ALA A 163 -6.85 -29.90 -10.12
C ALA A 163 -5.31 -29.76 -10.21
N ALA A 164 -4.83 -29.00 -11.17
CA ALA A 164 -3.41 -28.63 -11.28
C ALA A 164 -3.07 -27.52 -10.30
N THR A 165 -1.79 -27.17 -10.19
CA THR A 165 -1.29 -26.05 -9.38
C THR A 165 -2.02 -24.74 -9.74
N ASN A 166 -2.39 -23.95 -8.76
CA ASN A 166 -3.12 -22.69 -8.91
C ASN A 166 -4.55 -22.85 -9.50
N SER A 167 -5.10 -24.06 -9.45
CA SER A 167 -6.47 -24.34 -9.85
C SER A 167 -7.20 -25.13 -8.78
N TYR A 168 -8.52 -25.05 -8.78
CA TYR A 168 -9.35 -25.87 -7.92
C TYR A 168 -10.48 -26.52 -8.75
N PHE A 169 -11.01 -27.64 -8.26
CA PHE A 169 -12.13 -28.30 -8.89
C PHE A 169 -13.44 -27.59 -8.52
N GLY A 170 -14.10 -26.98 -9.51
CA GLY A 170 -15.34 -26.23 -9.34
C GLY A 170 -16.59 -27.12 -9.24
N GLY A 171 -16.57 -28.32 -9.88
CA GLY A 171 -17.67 -29.27 -9.80
C GLY A 171 -17.91 -30.07 -11.07
N TRP A 172 -18.86 -31.06 -10.97
CA TRP A 172 -19.33 -31.90 -12.04
C TRP A 172 -20.66 -31.39 -12.60
N ALA A 173 -20.87 -31.62 -13.90
CA ALA A 173 -22.15 -31.42 -14.58
C ALA A 173 -22.43 -32.55 -15.58
N GLY A 174 -23.71 -32.75 -15.98
CA GLY A 174 -24.12 -33.80 -16.90
C GLY A 174 -24.44 -35.10 -16.17
N GLY A 175 -23.80 -36.21 -16.53
CA GLY A 175 -23.99 -37.53 -15.88
C GLY A 175 -23.51 -37.59 -14.45
N CYS A 176 -22.74 -36.61 -14.00
CA CYS A 176 -22.31 -36.37 -12.63
C CYS A 176 -22.78 -34.99 -12.18
N SER A 177 -22.84 -34.74 -10.85
CA SER A 177 -23.18 -33.46 -10.26
C SER A 177 -22.51 -33.28 -8.90
N GLY A 178 -22.39 -31.99 -8.47
CA GLY A 178 -21.79 -31.63 -7.20
C GLY A 178 -20.30 -31.32 -7.28
N ASN A 179 -19.70 -30.94 -6.15
CA ASN A 179 -18.32 -30.47 -6.03
C ASN A 179 -17.35 -31.48 -5.39
N ASN A 180 -17.82 -32.71 -5.09
CA ASN A 180 -16.92 -33.78 -4.66
C ASN A 180 -16.00 -34.16 -5.83
N PRO A 181 -14.68 -34.22 -5.66
CA PRO A 181 -13.75 -34.55 -6.73
C PRO A 181 -13.95 -35.95 -7.32
N THR A 182 -14.68 -36.84 -6.65
CA THR A 182 -15.04 -38.17 -7.14
C THR A 182 -16.52 -38.28 -7.51
N CYS A 183 -16.80 -38.88 -8.68
CA CYS A 183 -18.17 -39.18 -9.13
C CYS A 183 -18.24 -40.61 -9.62
N THR A 184 -19.27 -41.38 -9.19
CA THR A 184 -19.52 -42.74 -9.62
C THR A 184 -20.84 -42.84 -10.37
N LEU A 185 -20.80 -43.42 -11.59
CA LEU A 185 -21.96 -43.59 -12.45
C LEU A 185 -22.00 -45.00 -13.05
N THR A 186 -23.21 -45.53 -13.32
CA THR A 186 -23.41 -46.82 -13.98
C THR A 186 -23.80 -46.60 -15.43
N LEU A 187 -23.05 -47.17 -16.38
CA LEU A 187 -23.22 -46.96 -17.82
C LEU A 187 -24.20 -47.97 -18.42
N SER A 188 -25.47 -47.60 -18.53
CA SER A 188 -26.47 -48.33 -19.32
C SER A 188 -26.63 -47.77 -20.73
N ALA A 189 -26.30 -46.52 -20.96
CA ALA A 189 -26.28 -45.79 -22.23
C ALA A 189 -25.08 -44.83 -22.26
N SER A 190 -24.75 -44.31 -23.45
CA SER A 190 -23.68 -43.30 -23.58
C SER A 190 -24.00 -42.05 -22.76
N GLN A 191 -23.02 -41.54 -22.04
CA GLN A 191 -23.15 -40.38 -21.16
C GLN A 191 -22.02 -39.36 -21.40
N GLN A 192 -22.35 -38.12 -21.10
CA GLN A 192 -21.41 -37.00 -21.12
C GLN A 192 -21.30 -36.38 -19.72
N VAL A 193 -20.09 -36.10 -19.28
CA VAL A 193 -19.78 -35.49 -17.98
C VAL A 193 -18.87 -34.31 -18.24
N THR A 194 -19.14 -33.21 -17.55
CA THR A 194 -18.26 -32.02 -17.56
C THR A 194 -17.60 -31.86 -16.19
N ALA A 195 -16.28 -31.73 -16.20
CA ALA A 195 -15.50 -31.38 -15.01
C ALA A 195 -15.05 -29.91 -15.15
N THR A 196 -15.43 -29.08 -14.21
CA THR A 196 -15.05 -27.65 -14.21
C THR A 196 -13.84 -27.45 -13.29
N PHE A 197 -12.78 -26.81 -13.83
CA PHE A 197 -11.62 -26.39 -13.08
C PHE A 197 -11.49 -24.88 -13.20
N ASP A 198 -11.38 -24.17 -12.10
CA ASP A 198 -11.21 -22.71 -12.07
C ASP A 198 -9.87 -22.32 -11.45
N THR A 199 -9.37 -21.11 -11.81
CA THR A 199 -8.16 -20.57 -11.20
C THR A 199 -8.42 -20.17 -9.76
N SER A 200 -7.50 -20.52 -8.87
CA SER A 200 -7.58 -20.10 -7.47
C SER A 200 -7.32 -18.59 -7.33
N PRO A 201 -8.20 -17.83 -6.67
CA PRO A 201 -7.94 -16.43 -6.36
C PRO A 201 -6.62 -16.21 -5.63
N VAL A 202 -5.93 -15.09 -5.94
CA VAL A 202 -4.68 -14.69 -5.31
C VAL A 202 -4.97 -13.65 -4.23
N LEU A 203 -4.48 -13.89 -3.02
CA LEU A 203 -4.39 -12.88 -1.97
C LEU A 203 -2.97 -12.31 -1.97
N THR A 204 -2.85 -10.99 -2.12
CA THR A 204 -1.58 -10.26 -2.03
C THR A 204 -1.64 -9.32 -0.83
N VAL A 205 -0.64 -9.37 0.04
CA VAL A 205 -0.48 -8.46 1.17
C VAL A 205 0.67 -7.51 0.87
N SER A 206 0.44 -6.20 1.06
CA SER A 206 1.47 -5.16 1.01
C SER A 206 1.74 -4.67 2.43
N LEU A 207 3.00 -4.38 2.74
CA LEU A 207 3.38 -3.74 3.99
C LEU A 207 3.65 -2.26 3.72
N ALA A 208 3.14 -1.40 4.58
CA ALA A 208 3.28 0.06 4.49
C ALA A 208 3.61 0.66 5.86
N GLY A 209 3.93 1.96 5.87
CA GLY A 209 4.30 2.72 7.05
C GLY A 209 5.79 2.72 7.34
N THR A 210 6.18 3.36 8.43
CA THR A 210 7.59 3.56 8.83
C THR A 210 8.12 2.46 9.75
N GLY A 211 7.23 1.65 10.34
CA GLY A 211 7.58 0.54 11.23
C GLY A 211 7.68 -0.79 10.51
N MET A 212 8.00 -1.82 11.27
CA MET A 212 8.15 -3.19 10.78
C MET A 212 7.16 -4.14 11.44
N GLY A 213 6.74 -5.16 10.70
CA GLY A 213 5.88 -6.22 11.20
C GLY A 213 5.82 -7.40 10.24
N THR A 214 5.09 -8.42 10.65
CA THR A 214 4.84 -9.62 9.85
C THR A 214 3.36 -9.90 9.75
N ILE A 215 2.96 -10.52 8.64
CA ILE A 215 1.58 -10.98 8.43
C ILE A 215 1.59 -12.49 8.23
N SER A 216 0.73 -13.17 8.95
CA SER A 216 0.45 -14.60 8.74
C SER A 216 -1.00 -14.82 8.37
N SER A 217 -1.31 -15.96 7.73
CA SER A 217 -2.69 -16.34 7.40
C SER A 217 -3.09 -17.70 7.97
N ASN A 218 -4.37 -17.82 8.26
CA ASN A 218 -5.03 -19.08 8.54
C ASN A 218 -6.26 -19.21 7.60
N PRO A 219 -6.34 -20.23 6.68
CA PRO A 219 -5.32 -21.27 6.42
C PRO A 219 -3.94 -20.70 6.03
N SER A 220 -2.89 -21.47 6.27
CA SER A 220 -1.52 -21.08 5.95
C SER A 220 -1.33 -20.85 4.44
N GLY A 221 -0.59 -19.84 4.08
CA GLY A 221 -0.30 -19.44 2.69
C GLY A 221 0.46 -18.12 2.65
N ILE A 222 0.01 -17.14 3.45
CA ILE A 222 0.73 -15.88 3.67
C ILE A 222 1.64 -16.02 4.89
N SER A 223 2.91 -15.67 4.69
CA SER A 223 3.91 -15.42 5.74
C SER A 223 4.76 -14.25 5.22
N CYS A 224 4.24 -13.05 5.35
CA CYS A 224 4.83 -11.83 4.80
C CYS A 224 5.90 -11.30 5.77
N ALA A 225 6.95 -11.15 5.28
CA ALA A 225 8.26 -11.36 4.82
C ALA A 225 8.82 -12.77 5.09
N PRO A 226 9.14 -13.59 4.06
CA PRO A 226 9.32 -13.17 2.67
C PRO A 226 8.10 -13.36 1.76
N THR A 227 7.07 -14.19 2.12
CA THR A 227 5.97 -14.55 1.21
C THR A 227 4.73 -13.68 1.44
N CYS A 228 4.49 -12.75 0.52
CA CYS A 228 3.39 -11.79 0.61
C CYS A 228 2.23 -12.06 -0.35
N SER A 229 2.22 -13.20 -1.04
CA SER A 229 1.08 -13.61 -1.86
C SER A 229 0.88 -15.12 -1.85
N ALA A 230 -0.38 -15.58 -1.89
CA ALA A 230 -0.74 -16.97 -1.96
C ALA A 230 -2.08 -17.16 -2.68
N ASN A 231 -2.26 -18.35 -3.25
CA ASN A 231 -3.51 -18.77 -3.87
C ASN A 231 -4.38 -19.50 -2.84
N PHE A 232 -5.65 -19.15 -2.82
CA PHE A 232 -6.67 -19.83 -2.00
C PHE A 232 -7.82 -20.27 -2.89
N ASN A 233 -8.47 -21.40 -2.56
CA ASN A 233 -9.65 -21.81 -3.30
C ASN A 233 -10.80 -20.82 -3.11
N ALA A 234 -11.63 -20.67 -4.13
CA ALA A 234 -12.80 -19.80 -4.01
C ALA A 234 -13.71 -20.25 -2.84
N GLY A 235 -14.23 -19.27 -2.11
CA GLY A 235 -15.02 -19.49 -0.91
C GLY A 235 -14.20 -19.76 0.36
N THR A 236 -12.87 -19.85 0.28
CA THR A 236 -12.03 -20.01 1.48
C THR A 236 -12.12 -18.75 2.34
N GLN A 237 -12.46 -18.92 3.60
CA GLN A 237 -12.32 -17.85 4.61
C GLN A 237 -10.87 -17.83 5.08
N VAL A 238 -10.23 -16.67 4.96
CA VAL A 238 -8.84 -16.43 5.34
C VAL A 238 -8.81 -15.39 6.46
N THR A 239 -8.18 -15.74 7.57
CA THR A 239 -7.88 -14.80 8.65
C THR A 239 -6.41 -14.35 8.51
N LEU A 240 -6.18 -13.06 8.31
CA LEU A 240 -4.86 -12.44 8.39
C LEU A 240 -4.59 -11.97 9.82
N THR A 241 -3.37 -12.16 10.29
CA THR A 241 -2.90 -11.68 11.59
C THR A 241 -1.64 -10.85 11.42
N ALA A 242 -1.72 -9.59 11.86
CA ALA A 242 -0.60 -8.66 11.90
C ALA A 242 0.14 -8.78 13.24
N THR A 243 1.46 -8.89 13.17
CA THR A 243 2.33 -8.94 14.35
C THR A 243 3.41 -7.88 14.21
N SER A 244 3.38 -6.87 15.07
CA SER A 244 4.37 -5.79 15.07
C SER A 244 5.74 -6.31 15.53
N ALA A 245 6.81 -5.84 14.87
CA ALA A 245 8.18 -6.03 15.34
C ALA A 245 8.44 -5.18 16.61
N ALA A 246 9.59 -5.37 17.22
CA ALA A 246 10.02 -4.53 18.34
C ALA A 246 10.00 -3.04 17.92
N ARG A 247 9.56 -2.17 18.81
CA ARG A 247 9.46 -0.72 18.59
C ARG A 247 8.60 -0.30 17.40
N SER A 248 7.69 -1.17 17.00
CA SER A 248 6.68 -0.86 16.00
C SER A 248 5.29 -1.15 16.54
N TYR A 249 4.29 -0.50 15.99
CA TYR A 249 2.90 -0.79 16.28
C TYR A 249 2.11 -0.92 14.98
N PHE A 250 1.07 -1.74 15.03
CA PHE A 250 0.17 -1.91 13.90
C PHE A 250 -0.83 -0.75 13.86
N VAL A 251 -0.86 -0.04 12.75
CA VAL A 251 -1.77 1.09 12.54
C VAL A 251 -3.13 0.61 12.05
N GLY A 252 -3.15 -0.31 11.09
CA GLY A 252 -4.40 -0.80 10.55
C GLY A 252 -4.27 -1.47 9.19
N TRP A 253 -5.42 -1.97 8.75
CA TRP A 253 -5.64 -2.57 7.43
C TRP A 253 -6.32 -1.59 6.50
N THR A 254 -5.92 -1.60 5.21
CA THR A 254 -6.63 -0.94 4.12
C THR A 254 -6.75 -1.86 2.92
N ASP A 255 -7.72 -1.60 2.04
CA ASP A 255 -8.01 -2.33 0.80
C ASP A 255 -8.55 -3.75 0.98
N GLY A 256 -9.01 -4.37 -0.10
CA GLY A 256 -9.30 -5.80 -0.26
C GLY A 256 -10.28 -6.42 0.74
N GLY A 257 -11.18 -5.64 1.32
CA GLY A 257 -12.15 -6.13 2.30
C GLY A 257 -11.65 -6.13 3.75
N CYS A 258 -10.39 -5.71 3.99
CA CYS A 258 -9.85 -5.46 5.32
C CYS A 258 -9.85 -3.95 5.62
N SER A 259 -10.24 -3.57 6.84
CA SER A 259 -10.21 -2.19 7.31
C SER A 259 -10.14 -2.12 8.83
N GLY A 260 -9.69 -0.97 9.35
CA GLY A 260 -9.61 -0.71 10.78
C GLY A 260 -8.30 -1.19 11.41
N ASN A 261 -8.18 -0.98 12.71
CA ASN A 261 -6.95 -1.16 13.51
C ASN A 261 -6.88 -2.46 14.32
N SER A 262 -7.83 -3.37 14.16
CA SER A 262 -7.72 -4.72 14.74
C SER A 262 -6.52 -5.44 14.14
N PRO A 263 -5.65 -6.09 14.92
CA PRO A 263 -4.52 -6.86 14.36
C PRO A 263 -4.96 -8.08 13.55
N THR A 264 -6.24 -8.44 13.56
CA THR A 264 -6.79 -9.53 12.75
C THR A 264 -7.80 -9.01 11.74
N CYS A 265 -7.77 -9.57 10.52
CA CYS A 265 -8.77 -9.33 9.48
C CYS A 265 -9.23 -10.64 8.87
N GLU A 266 -10.53 -10.82 8.71
CA GLU A 266 -11.15 -11.98 8.06
C GLU A 266 -11.73 -11.57 6.70
N LEU A 267 -11.43 -12.36 5.67
CA LEU A 267 -11.93 -12.14 4.31
C LEU A 267 -12.26 -13.47 3.63
N THR A 268 -13.22 -13.45 2.71
CA THR A 268 -13.58 -14.63 1.91
C THR A 268 -13.05 -14.47 0.49
N MET A 269 -12.28 -15.45 0.03
CA MET A 269 -11.60 -15.44 -1.26
C MET A 269 -12.53 -15.87 -2.41
N ASN A 270 -13.41 -14.97 -2.85
CA ASN A 270 -14.24 -15.20 -4.04
C ASN A 270 -13.56 -14.72 -5.34
N THR A 271 -12.72 -13.73 -5.24
CA THR A 271 -11.90 -13.14 -6.31
C THR A 271 -10.52 -12.81 -5.76
N SER A 272 -9.54 -12.54 -6.63
CA SER A 272 -8.22 -12.05 -6.19
C SER A 272 -8.35 -10.73 -5.45
N GLN A 273 -7.64 -10.58 -4.35
CA GLN A 273 -7.69 -9.43 -3.46
C GLN A 273 -6.28 -8.93 -3.11
N ARG A 274 -6.18 -7.63 -2.87
CA ARG A 274 -4.98 -6.99 -2.33
C ARG A 274 -5.34 -6.32 -1.01
N VAL A 275 -4.52 -6.52 0.01
CA VAL A 275 -4.68 -5.95 1.36
C VAL A 275 -3.40 -5.23 1.73
N THR A 276 -3.51 -4.06 2.34
CA THR A 276 -2.36 -3.32 2.87
C THR A 276 -2.39 -3.33 4.39
N ALA A 277 -1.27 -3.74 5.00
CA ALA A 277 -1.03 -3.70 6.45
C ALA A 277 -0.03 -2.59 6.76
N THR A 278 -0.42 -1.62 7.57
CA THR A 278 0.41 -0.47 7.92
C THR A 278 0.99 -0.64 9.33
N PHE A 279 2.31 -0.50 9.45
CA PHE A 279 3.05 -0.49 10.72
C PHE A 279 3.84 0.81 10.84
N ASN A 280 3.78 1.47 11.98
CA ASN A 280 4.60 2.65 12.25
C ASN A 280 5.59 2.40 13.40
N VAL A 281 6.67 3.19 13.41
CA VAL A 281 7.64 3.19 14.51
C VAL A 281 7.00 3.79 15.74
N SER A 282 7.26 3.20 16.89
CA SER A 282 6.78 3.70 18.17
C SER A 282 7.61 4.89 18.64
N LEU A 283 7.00 6.06 18.73
CA LEU A 283 7.60 7.29 19.22
C LEU A 283 7.72 7.35 20.76
N THR A 284 7.41 6.28 21.47
CA THR A 284 7.36 6.26 22.95
C THR A 284 8.69 6.59 23.65
N LEU A 285 9.82 6.53 22.91
CA LEU A 285 11.12 6.93 23.41
C LEU A 285 11.34 8.46 23.41
N LEU A 286 10.52 9.22 22.68
CA LEU A 286 10.55 10.67 22.72
C LEU A 286 9.64 11.15 23.85
N ASN A 287 10.22 11.54 24.99
CA ASN A 287 9.46 12.13 26.09
C ASN A 287 9.29 13.63 25.94
N HIS A 288 10.19 14.29 25.23
CA HIS A 288 10.16 15.74 25.04
C HIS A 288 10.23 16.08 23.55
N ILE A 289 9.24 16.81 23.05
CA ILE A 289 9.21 17.40 21.71
C ILE A 289 9.26 18.91 21.88
N ILE A 290 10.35 19.50 21.44
CA ILE A 290 10.60 20.94 21.50
C ILE A 290 10.60 21.47 20.07
N PHE A 291 9.88 22.55 19.80
CA PHE A 291 9.89 23.17 18.48
C PHE A 291 9.99 24.69 18.56
N LEU A 292 10.76 25.25 17.62
CA LEU A 292 10.98 26.67 17.42
C LEU A 292 10.83 26.97 15.93
N ALA A 293 9.95 27.88 15.61
CA ALA A 293 9.90 28.49 14.28
C ALA A 293 10.51 29.91 14.36
N GLN A 294 11.63 30.12 13.67
CA GLN A 294 12.22 31.44 13.48
C GLN A 294 11.49 32.22 12.38
N GLU A 295 11.96 33.42 12.01
CA GLU A 295 11.24 34.34 11.13
C GLU A 295 11.87 34.43 9.73
N ASN A 296 11.02 34.24 8.71
CA ASN A 296 11.12 34.76 7.36
C ASN A 296 12.39 34.38 6.59
N ARG A 297 12.64 33.06 6.38
CA ARG A 297 13.78 32.62 5.56
C ARG A 297 13.39 31.45 4.64
N SER A 298 13.67 31.61 3.34
CA SER A 298 13.49 30.52 2.40
C SER A 298 14.59 29.46 2.53
N PHE A 299 14.28 28.26 2.04
CA PHE A 299 15.22 27.14 2.05
C PHE A 299 16.50 27.45 1.25
N ASP A 300 16.39 27.95 0.02
CA ASP A 300 17.55 28.25 -0.80
C ASP A 300 18.40 29.38 -0.22
N HIS A 301 17.77 30.35 0.43
CA HIS A 301 18.48 31.45 1.07
C HIS A 301 19.43 30.97 2.19
N TYR A 302 19.05 29.88 2.92
CA TYR A 302 19.84 29.36 4.03
C TYR A 302 20.59 28.07 3.70
N PHE A 303 19.96 27.12 3.00
CA PHE A 303 20.53 25.81 2.75
C PHE A 303 20.79 25.51 1.27
N GLY A 304 20.59 26.51 0.40
CA GLY A 304 20.87 26.34 -1.03
C GLY A 304 22.29 25.85 -1.33
N ALA A 305 23.28 26.23 -0.50
CA ALA A 305 24.69 25.83 -0.63
C ALA A 305 25.11 24.64 0.26
N LEU A 306 24.18 23.95 0.94
CA LEU A 306 24.53 22.87 1.90
C LEU A 306 25.27 21.72 1.23
N ARG A 307 24.97 21.40 0.00
CA ARG A 307 25.60 20.32 -0.74
C ARG A 307 27.05 20.60 -1.09
N GLU A 308 27.41 21.88 -1.34
CA GLU A 308 28.79 22.32 -1.49
C GLU A 308 29.56 22.16 -0.17
N TYR A 309 28.96 22.56 0.94
CA TYR A 309 29.54 22.38 2.27
C TYR A 309 29.82 20.89 2.56
N TRP A 310 28.92 19.98 2.19
CA TRP A 310 29.16 18.54 2.32
C TRP A 310 30.34 18.07 1.51
N ALA A 311 30.46 18.49 0.26
CA ALA A 311 31.58 18.16 -0.61
C ALA A 311 32.93 18.64 -0.02
N GLN A 312 32.95 19.84 0.57
CA GLN A 312 34.14 20.42 1.18
C GLN A 312 34.51 19.77 2.52
N ASN A 313 33.55 19.27 3.27
CA ASN A 313 33.76 18.74 4.63
C ASN A 313 33.66 17.21 4.72
N GLY A 314 33.54 16.50 3.59
CA GLY A 314 33.58 15.03 3.53
C GLY A 314 32.31 14.34 4.00
N PHE A 315 31.16 15.03 3.98
CA PHE A 315 29.85 14.40 4.20
C PHE A 315 29.37 13.70 2.92
N PRO A 316 28.65 12.56 3.06
CA PRO A 316 28.06 11.89 1.90
C PRO A 316 26.97 12.76 1.28
N ASP A 317 26.91 12.72 -0.04
CA ASP A 317 25.80 13.34 -0.79
C ASP A 317 24.50 12.53 -0.56
N GLN A 318 23.42 13.22 -0.16
CA GLN A 318 22.11 12.65 0.12
C GLN A 318 21.06 13.03 -0.95
N SER A 319 21.48 13.35 -2.17
CA SER A 319 20.61 13.82 -3.24
C SER A 319 19.84 15.10 -2.87
N PHE A 320 20.40 15.92 -2.00
CA PHE A 320 19.80 17.14 -1.47
C PHE A 320 19.52 18.15 -2.60
N ASP A 321 18.31 18.67 -2.65
CA ASP A 321 17.84 19.59 -3.68
C ASP A 321 18.06 21.05 -3.26
N GLY A 322 19.32 21.45 -3.23
CA GLY A 322 19.75 22.84 -3.03
C GLY A 322 19.82 23.63 -4.35
N LEU A 323 20.43 24.83 -4.29
CA LEU A 323 20.62 25.66 -5.48
C LEU A 323 21.33 24.88 -6.59
N PRO A 324 20.86 24.96 -7.84
CA PRO A 324 21.35 24.13 -8.96
C PRO A 324 22.86 24.20 -9.19
N GLN A 325 23.50 25.34 -8.95
CA GLN A 325 24.95 25.49 -9.12
C GLN A 325 25.79 24.67 -8.13
N PHE A 326 25.19 24.21 -7.02
CA PHE A 326 25.87 23.38 -6.01
C PHE A 326 25.51 21.90 -6.11
N ASN A 327 24.66 21.53 -7.05
CA ASN A 327 24.31 20.13 -7.28
C ASN A 327 25.42 19.45 -8.07
N PRO A 328 26.20 18.50 -7.50
CA PRO A 328 27.31 17.89 -8.21
C PRO A 328 26.84 17.05 -9.40
N MET A 329 27.67 16.98 -10.43
CA MET A 329 27.45 16.14 -11.61
C MET A 329 27.66 14.66 -11.27
N SER A 330 26.84 14.13 -10.38
CA SER A 330 26.91 12.71 -9.97
C SER A 330 26.15 11.77 -10.91
N GLY A 331 25.48 12.31 -11.94
CA GLY A 331 24.54 11.56 -12.78
C GLY A 331 23.20 11.27 -12.12
N GLN A 332 23.01 11.71 -10.88
CA GLN A 332 21.74 11.66 -10.15
C GLN A 332 21.10 13.05 -10.09
N PRO A 333 19.79 13.16 -10.28
CA PRO A 333 19.07 14.42 -10.03
C PRO A 333 19.17 14.86 -8.56
N PRO A 334 19.21 16.17 -8.28
CA PRO A 334 19.30 17.27 -9.24
C PRO A 334 20.69 17.36 -9.87
N LEU A 335 20.72 17.70 -11.16
CA LEU A 335 21.96 17.83 -11.92
C LEU A 335 22.58 19.20 -11.70
N TYR A 336 23.91 19.28 -11.71
CA TYR A 336 24.66 20.53 -11.71
C TYR A 336 24.17 21.47 -12.83
N GLY A 337 23.76 22.67 -12.47
CA GLY A 337 23.18 23.66 -13.37
C GLY A 337 23.80 25.06 -13.21
N PRO A 338 23.41 26.01 -14.04
CA PRO A 338 23.75 27.39 -13.82
C PRO A 338 23.05 27.94 -12.57
N PRO A 339 23.59 28.99 -11.93
CA PRO A 339 22.86 29.71 -10.89
C PRO A 339 21.50 30.18 -11.40
N PRO A 340 20.41 30.06 -10.61
CA PRO A 340 19.10 30.57 -10.98
C PRO A 340 19.19 32.09 -11.31
N ALA A 341 18.47 32.49 -12.34
CA ALA A 341 18.42 33.86 -12.80
C ALA A 341 16.94 34.22 -13.08
N ILE A 342 16.45 35.24 -12.39
CA ILE A 342 15.03 35.61 -12.39
C ILE A 342 14.87 37.03 -12.99
N PRO A 343 13.82 37.28 -13.81
CA PRO A 343 13.52 38.60 -14.35
C PRO A 343 13.38 39.67 -13.26
N GLY A 344 13.86 40.81 -13.52
CA GLY A 344 13.82 41.98 -12.63
C GLY A 344 13.14 43.19 -13.25
N CYS A 345 13.53 44.40 -12.79
CA CYS A 345 12.94 45.64 -13.26
C CYS A 345 13.62 46.17 -14.54
N ASP A 346 12.84 46.84 -15.38
CA ASP A 346 13.36 47.61 -16.53
C ASP A 346 14.33 48.74 -16.03
N PRO A 347 15.61 48.67 -16.38
CA PRO A 347 16.58 49.63 -15.93
C PRO A 347 16.35 51.06 -16.52
N THR A 348 15.46 51.19 -17.52
CA THR A 348 15.06 52.50 -18.08
C THR A 348 13.90 53.15 -17.32
N ALA A 349 13.32 52.43 -16.34
CA ALA A 349 12.28 52.92 -15.44
C ALA A 349 12.79 52.95 -13.97
N PRO A 350 13.78 53.82 -13.64
CA PRO A 350 14.37 53.83 -12.31
C PRO A 350 13.43 54.43 -11.26
N PRO A 351 13.71 54.24 -9.97
CA PRO A 351 12.96 54.87 -8.88
C PRO A 351 12.89 56.39 -9.05
N PRO A 352 11.81 57.08 -8.61
CA PRO A 352 10.71 56.56 -7.75
C PRO A 352 9.55 55.90 -8.52
N LYS A 353 9.71 55.60 -9.81
CA LYS A 353 8.70 54.84 -10.55
C LYS A 353 8.66 53.43 -10.01
N ASP A 354 7.48 52.86 -10.02
CA ASP A 354 7.33 51.45 -9.68
C ASP A 354 8.14 50.51 -10.59
N CYS A 355 8.45 49.32 -10.13
CA CYS A 355 9.15 48.31 -10.92
C CYS A 355 8.32 47.91 -12.14
N VAL A 356 8.86 48.13 -13.33
CA VAL A 356 8.29 47.57 -14.56
C VAL A 356 9.02 46.27 -14.86
N PHE A 357 8.29 45.17 -14.90
CA PHE A 357 8.87 43.86 -15.16
C PHE A 357 9.54 43.79 -16.52
N ASP A 358 10.81 43.32 -16.55
CA ASP A 358 11.58 43.12 -17.78
C ASP A 358 12.09 41.65 -17.82
N PRO A 359 11.55 40.81 -18.70
CA PRO A 359 11.98 39.42 -18.80
C PRO A 359 13.41 39.21 -19.27
N ASN A 360 14.08 40.27 -19.76
CA ASN A 360 15.45 40.20 -20.24
C ASN A 360 16.49 40.75 -19.23
N ASN A 361 16.06 41.51 -18.22
CA ASN A 361 16.91 41.95 -17.14
C ASN A 361 16.97 40.94 -16.02
N LEU A 362 17.90 39.98 -16.11
CA LEU A 362 17.98 38.86 -15.19
C LEU A 362 18.85 39.16 -13.97
N VAL A 363 18.33 38.90 -12.79
CA VAL A 363 19.04 38.91 -11.51
C VAL A 363 19.42 37.48 -11.17
N THR A 364 20.70 37.20 -11.05
CA THR A 364 21.25 35.86 -10.78
C THR A 364 21.45 35.67 -9.28
N SER A 365 21.24 34.46 -8.75
CA SER A 365 21.53 34.14 -7.35
C SER A 365 23.02 34.35 -7.03
N TYR A 366 23.29 34.87 -5.83
CA TYR A 366 24.64 35.28 -5.40
C TYR A 366 24.85 35.05 -3.90
N PRO A 367 26.12 34.83 -3.43
CA PRO A 367 26.42 34.75 -2.01
C PRO A 367 26.29 36.10 -1.33
N MET A 368 25.58 36.16 -0.22
CA MET A 368 25.45 37.38 0.59
C MET A 368 26.80 37.77 1.21
N ILE A 369 27.07 39.07 1.24
CA ILE A 369 28.28 39.62 1.86
C ILE A 369 27.99 40.40 3.14
N THR A 370 26.74 40.45 3.56
CA THR A 370 26.25 41.08 4.80
C THR A 370 25.38 40.11 5.56
N GLN A 371 25.45 40.10 6.89
CA GLN A 371 24.65 39.27 7.76
C GLN A 371 23.25 39.84 8.03
N CYS A 372 22.93 40.94 7.39
CA CYS A 372 21.65 41.64 7.52
C CYS A 372 21.05 41.86 6.15
N THR A 373 19.75 41.59 6.04
CA THR A 373 18.99 41.88 4.83
C THR A 373 17.82 42.79 5.15
N GLU A 374 17.46 43.64 4.22
CA GLU A 374 16.23 44.41 4.27
C GLU A 374 15.02 43.43 4.11
N ASN A 375 13.91 43.79 4.73
CA ASN A 375 12.70 43.03 4.61
C ASN A 375 12.19 43.00 3.16
N THR A 376 11.70 41.82 2.76
CA THR A 376 10.88 41.60 1.58
C THR A 376 9.49 41.17 2.05
N SER A 377 8.46 41.36 1.24
CA SER A 377 7.12 41.07 1.65
C SER A 377 6.70 39.64 1.23
N PRO A 378 6.40 38.74 2.17
CA PRO A 378 5.79 37.45 1.88
C PRO A 378 4.25 37.50 1.96
N SER A 379 3.65 38.68 1.88
CA SER A 379 2.20 38.86 2.07
C SER A 379 1.40 38.14 0.99
N TRP A 380 0.09 38.09 1.13
CA TRP A 380 -0.78 37.32 0.25
C TRP A 380 -0.57 37.66 -1.23
N ASN A 381 -0.62 38.94 -1.58
CA ASN A 381 -0.48 39.37 -2.98
C ASN A 381 0.91 39.05 -3.53
N GLU A 382 1.96 39.37 -2.78
CA GLU A 382 3.34 39.16 -3.17
C GLU A 382 3.65 37.69 -3.35
N SER A 383 3.27 36.85 -2.40
CA SER A 383 3.45 35.38 -2.51
C SER A 383 2.76 34.77 -3.73
N HIS A 384 1.62 35.33 -4.14
CA HIS A 384 0.90 34.88 -5.34
C HIS A 384 1.55 35.39 -6.63
N VAL A 385 2.11 36.61 -6.63
CA VAL A 385 2.91 37.11 -7.76
C VAL A 385 4.24 36.33 -7.89
N ASP A 386 4.84 35.92 -6.77
CA ASP A 386 6.06 35.09 -6.77
C ASP A 386 5.88 33.73 -7.44
N TRP A 387 4.66 33.18 -7.39
CA TRP A 387 4.32 31.95 -8.11
C TRP A 387 4.54 32.07 -9.62
N ASP A 388 3.97 33.07 -10.25
CA ASP A 388 4.20 33.45 -11.65
C ASP A 388 3.70 34.89 -11.87
N TYR A 389 4.61 35.77 -12.27
CA TYR A 389 4.27 37.17 -12.55
C TYR A 389 3.13 37.35 -13.56
N ASN A 390 2.95 36.40 -14.47
CA ASN A 390 1.90 36.45 -15.51
C ASN A 390 0.63 35.68 -15.13
N ASP A 391 0.61 34.94 -14.03
CA ASP A 391 -0.54 34.14 -13.58
C ASP A 391 -0.58 34.03 -12.04
N TRP A 392 -1.15 35.04 -11.42
CA TRP A 392 -1.19 35.19 -9.96
C TRP A 392 -2.16 34.25 -9.25
N VAL A 393 -2.94 33.47 -9.99
CA VAL A 393 -3.97 32.57 -9.44
C VAL A 393 -3.71 31.09 -9.73
N GLY A 394 -2.58 30.79 -10.39
CA GLY A 394 -2.09 29.43 -10.57
C GLY A 394 -2.80 28.58 -11.62
N ASN A 395 -3.34 29.22 -12.69
CA ASN A 395 -3.86 28.49 -13.85
C ASN A 395 -2.74 27.86 -14.69
N LEU A 396 -1.52 28.40 -14.58
CA LEU A 396 -0.31 27.91 -15.20
C LEU A 396 0.62 27.30 -14.14
N PRO A 397 1.52 26.40 -14.52
CA PRO A 397 2.57 25.92 -13.61
C PRO A 397 3.42 27.08 -13.09
N ALA A 398 3.85 26.99 -11.83
CA ALA A 398 4.72 27.99 -11.23
C ALA A 398 6.01 28.16 -12.03
N THR A 399 6.39 29.42 -12.32
CA THR A 399 7.67 29.77 -12.91
C THR A 399 8.63 30.40 -11.92
N LEU A 400 8.14 30.82 -10.76
CA LEU A 400 8.88 31.47 -9.64
C LEU A 400 9.59 32.75 -10.10
N ASN A 401 9.05 33.42 -11.12
CA ASN A 401 9.69 34.56 -11.78
C ASN A 401 9.27 35.93 -11.20
N GLY A 402 8.39 35.97 -10.21
CA GLY A 402 7.89 37.20 -9.61
C GLY A 402 8.76 37.78 -8.50
N VAL A 403 9.57 36.98 -7.81
CA VAL A 403 10.21 37.31 -6.53
C VAL A 403 11.11 38.56 -6.56
N VAL A 404 11.84 38.79 -7.65
CA VAL A 404 12.66 40.00 -7.79
C VAL A 404 11.78 41.26 -8.01
N TRP A 405 10.69 41.06 -8.79
CA TRP A 405 9.74 42.14 -9.01
C TRP A 405 9.02 42.53 -7.71
N THR A 406 8.53 41.58 -6.94
CA THR A 406 7.83 41.83 -5.66
C THR A 406 8.73 42.53 -4.66
N ALA A 407 9.98 42.06 -4.52
CA ALA A 407 10.96 42.70 -3.66
C ALA A 407 11.28 44.15 -4.07
N ALA A 408 11.38 44.42 -5.37
CA ALA A 408 11.64 45.79 -5.89
C ALA A 408 10.38 46.66 -5.75
N HIS A 409 9.20 46.15 -6.07
CA HIS A 409 7.93 46.85 -5.91
C HIS A 409 7.74 47.33 -4.46
N ASP A 410 7.94 46.43 -3.51
CA ASP A 410 7.83 46.72 -2.08
C ASP A 410 8.83 47.80 -1.65
N ALA A 411 10.11 47.67 -2.05
CA ALA A 411 11.13 48.63 -1.72
C ALA A 411 10.85 50.01 -2.27
N ARG A 412 10.21 50.13 -3.44
CA ARG A 412 9.85 51.41 -4.05
C ARG A 412 8.56 52.01 -3.47
N ALA A 413 7.66 51.17 -2.96
CA ALA A 413 6.36 51.56 -2.38
C ALA A 413 6.51 52.06 -0.93
N ILE A 414 7.40 51.48 -0.13
CA ILE A 414 7.57 51.77 1.29
C ILE A 414 8.51 52.98 1.47
N GLN A 415 8.13 53.96 2.30
CA GLN A 415 8.91 55.12 2.62
C GLN A 415 9.05 55.30 4.15
N PRO A 416 10.22 55.51 4.73
CA PRO A 416 11.55 55.69 4.14
C PRO A 416 12.07 54.38 3.58
N PRO A 417 12.93 54.53 2.58
CA PRO A 417 13.18 53.52 1.60
C PRO A 417 14.01 52.35 2.15
N PHE A 418 13.66 51.16 1.70
CA PHE A 418 14.67 50.15 1.52
C PHE A 418 15.69 50.60 0.43
N ASN A 419 16.93 50.17 0.59
CA ASN A 419 18.00 50.55 -0.33
C ASN A 419 17.97 49.74 -1.62
N ASP A 420 17.46 48.51 -1.55
CA ASP A 420 17.36 47.61 -2.70
C ASP A 420 16.09 47.84 -3.52
N THR A 421 16.08 48.94 -4.27
CA THR A 421 14.96 49.29 -5.16
C THR A 421 14.88 48.44 -6.44
N ASP A 422 15.84 47.56 -6.68
CA ASP A 422 15.88 46.66 -7.82
C ASP A 422 15.59 45.19 -7.44
N GLY A 423 15.34 44.92 -6.16
CA GLY A 423 14.89 43.60 -5.65
C GLY A 423 15.98 42.51 -5.64
N ILE A 424 17.26 42.92 -5.77
CA ILE A 424 18.38 41.98 -5.91
C ILE A 424 18.54 41.10 -4.68
N ARG A 425 18.27 41.61 -3.46
CA ARG A 425 18.38 40.90 -2.19
C ARG A 425 17.57 39.60 -2.15
N ALA A 426 16.47 39.52 -2.90
CA ALA A 426 15.64 38.33 -2.95
C ALA A 426 16.38 37.11 -3.50
N MET A 427 17.44 37.31 -4.30
CA MET A 427 18.24 36.26 -4.93
C MET A 427 19.50 35.89 -4.15
N GLY A 428 19.76 36.54 -3.01
CA GLY A 428 20.93 36.27 -2.17
C GLY A 428 20.80 34.96 -1.38
N TYR A 429 21.93 34.29 -1.12
CA TYR A 429 21.98 33.11 -0.25
C TYR A 429 23.17 33.19 0.71
N TYR A 430 23.05 32.51 1.84
CA TYR A 430 24.12 32.31 2.82
C TYR A 430 24.73 30.90 2.65
N ASP A 431 25.93 30.73 3.18
CA ASP A 431 26.63 29.44 3.16
C ASP A 431 27.18 29.03 4.54
N GLY A 432 27.97 27.95 4.57
CA GLY A 432 28.56 27.44 5.81
C GLY A 432 29.59 28.35 6.46
N SER A 433 30.05 29.43 5.81
CA SER A 433 30.92 30.44 6.43
C SER A 433 30.12 31.49 7.20
N ASP A 434 28.83 31.64 6.89
CA ASP A 434 27.91 32.56 7.56
C ASP A 434 27.19 31.86 8.72
N LEU A 435 26.59 30.69 8.43
CA LEU A 435 25.73 29.90 9.33
C LEU A 435 26.39 28.57 9.71
N ASN A 436 27.65 28.64 10.17
CA ASN A 436 28.46 27.45 10.41
C ASN A 436 27.84 26.47 11.41
N TYR A 437 27.08 26.94 12.40
CA TYR A 437 26.37 26.09 13.34
C TYR A 437 25.22 25.34 12.66
N TYR A 438 24.35 26.02 11.90
CA TYR A 438 23.24 25.40 11.22
C TYR A 438 23.68 24.39 10.17
N TYR A 439 24.73 24.72 9.40
CA TYR A 439 25.30 23.80 8.42
C TYR A 439 25.89 22.55 9.09
N PHE A 440 26.57 22.71 10.24
CA PHE A 440 27.04 21.58 11.03
C PHE A 440 25.86 20.72 11.53
N MET A 441 24.80 21.32 12.07
CA MET A 441 23.66 20.61 12.62
C MET A 441 22.87 19.85 11.51
N ALA A 442 22.58 20.50 10.40
CA ALA A 442 21.91 19.87 9.25
C ALA A 442 22.73 18.73 8.64
N SER A 443 24.08 18.82 8.70
CA SER A 443 24.99 17.80 8.18
C SER A 443 25.16 16.59 9.10
N ASN A 444 25.03 16.76 10.40
CA ASN A 444 25.21 15.66 11.36
C ASN A 444 23.88 15.01 11.74
N PHE A 445 22.83 15.79 11.90
CA PHE A 445 21.50 15.33 12.26
C PHE A 445 20.62 15.13 11.00
N ALA A 446 19.37 15.59 11.02
CA ALA A 446 18.48 15.42 9.90
C ALA A 446 17.89 16.76 9.43
N THR A 447 17.66 16.86 8.12
CA THR A 447 17.01 17.98 7.45
C THR A 447 16.01 17.49 6.42
N SER A 448 15.33 18.39 5.71
CA SER A 448 14.45 18.07 4.59
C SER A 448 14.65 19.09 3.48
N ASP A 449 14.59 18.64 2.24
CA ASP A 449 14.53 19.50 1.04
C ASP A 449 13.12 19.60 0.46
N ARG A 450 12.10 19.15 1.21
CA ARG A 450 10.66 19.20 0.85
C ARG A 450 9.81 19.65 2.03
N TRP A 451 10.33 20.56 2.84
CA TRP A 451 9.65 21.15 3.98
C TRP A 451 9.16 22.55 3.64
N PHE A 452 7.85 22.79 3.80
CA PHE A 452 7.18 23.99 3.33
C PHE A 452 6.49 24.74 4.47
N ASN A 453 6.24 26.04 4.29
CA ASN A 453 5.25 26.71 5.10
C ASN A 453 3.82 26.34 4.64
N PRO A 454 2.83 26.35 5.53
CA PRO A 454 1.49 25.83 5.21
C PRO A 454 0.74 26.58 4.12
N VAL A 455 0.92 27.91 4.02
CA VAL A 455 0.11 28.76 3.13
C VAL A 455 0.96 29.91 2.55
N MET A 456 0.60 30.35 1.33
CA MET A 456 1.28 31.44 0.61
C MET A 456 0.91 32.81 1.17
N THR A 457 1.36 33.09 2.38
CA THR A 457 1.18 34.37 3.05
C THR A 457 2.20 34.49 4.19
N ARG A 458 2.13 35.56 4.96
CA ARG A 458 3.10 35.90 6.01
C ARG A 458 2.86 35.21 7.35
N THR A 459 3.63 35.58 8.33
CA THR A 459 3.84 35.03 9.67
C THR A 459 2.61 34.48 10.38
N HIS A 460 1.60 35.33 10.68
CA HIS A 460 0.50 34.94 11.57
C HIS A 460 -0.29 33.72 11.06
N PRO A 461 -0.84 33.71 9.83
CA PRO A 461 -1.55 32.52 9.35
C PRO A 461 -0.69 31.24 9.40
N ASN A 462 0.58 31.31 9.01
CA ASN A 462 1.47 30.15 9.05
C ASN A 462 1.71 29.63 10.48
N ARG A 463 1.85 30.52 11.46
CA ARG A 463 1.97 30.15 12.88
C ARG A 463 0.65 29.63 13.46
N GLU A 464 -0.47 30.11 13.00
CA GLU A 464 -1.79 29.57 13.37
C GLU A 464 -1.96 28.13 12.91
N TYR A 465 -1.45 27.80 11.70
CA TYR A 465 -1.36 26.40 11.26
C TYR A 465 -0.42 25.56 12.15
N LEU A 466 0.70 26.11 12.62
CA LEU A 466 1.59 25.41 13.56
C LEU A 466 0.94 25.13 14.91
N ILE A 467 -0.06 25.93 15.32
CA ILE A 467 -0.75 25.82 16.61
C ILE A 467 -2.05 25.03 16.52
N ALA A 468 -2.81 25.20 15.43
CA ALA A 468 -4.16 24.67 15.31
C ALA A 468 -4.47 23.97 13.98
N GLY A 469 -3.49 23.83 13.10
CA GLY A 469 -3.68 23.21 11.77
C GLY A 469 -4.46 24.07 10.79
N THR A 470 -4.90 25.27 11.18
CA THR A 470 -5.70 26.19 10.35
C THR A 470 -5.60 27.63 10.82
N SER A 471 -5.69 28.58 9.90
CA SER A 471 -5.93 30.00 10.18
C SER A 471 -7.44 30.35 10.17
N GLN A 472 -8.32 29.39 10.02
CA GLN A 472 -9.77 29.59 9.85
C GLN A 472 -10.12 30.57 8.69
N GLY A 473 -9.34 30.51 7.62
CA GLY A 473 -9.55 31.35 6.43
C GLY A 473 -8.85 32.73 6.50
N TYR A 474 -8.13 33.07 7.54
CA TYR A 474 -7.38 34.32 7.58
C TYR A 474 -6.13 34.22 6.70
N ALA A 475 -6.00 35.18 5.79
CA ALA A 475 -4.85 35.38 4.92
C ALA A 475 -3.90 36.46 5.47
N TYR A 476 -4.37 37.28 6.39
CA TYR A 476 -3.65 38.40 7.02
C TYR A 476 -3.65 38.30 8.54
N PRO A 477 -2.72 38.99 9.23
CA PRO A 477 -2.70 39.06 10.69
C PRO A 477 -3.97 39.65 11.28
N ILE A 478 -4.57 38.97 12.24
CA ILE A 478 -5.80 39.42 12.92
C ILE A 478 -5.54 40.75 13.65
N GLY A 479 -6.43 41.74 13.42
CA GLY A 479 -6.43 43.01 14.11
C GLY A 479 -5.38 44.03 13.64
N THR A 480 -4.55 43.70 12.66
CA THR A 480 -3.58 44.64 12.03
C THR A 480 -4.00 44.95 10.60
N ASP A 481 -3.83 44.01 9.70
CA ASP A 481 -4.13 44.17 8.27
C ASP A 481 -5.55 43.75 7.93
N SER A 482 -6.08 42.75 8.61
CA SER A 482 -7.50 42.44 8.54
C SER A 482 -8.31 43.42 9.36
N LYS A 483 -9.53 43.75 8.92
CA LYS A 483 -10.47 44.55 9.70
C LYS A 483 -11.14 43.75 10.82
N ASP A 484 -10.96 42.44 10.83
CA ASP A 484 -11.52 41.56 11.83
C ASP A 484 -10.56 41.46 13.02
N THR A 485 -11.09 41.66 14.21
CA THR A 485 -10.38 41.52 15.48
C THR A 485 -10.86 40.32 16.30
N ALA A 486 -11.69 39.47 15.69
CA ALA A 486 -12.24 38.29 16.36
C ALA A 486 -11.13 37.24 16.59
N LEU A 487 -11.08 36.72 17.80
CA LEU A 487 -10.16 35.65 18.14
C LEU A 487 -10.58 34.34 17.45
N LEU A 488 -9.60 33.56 17.01
CA LEU A 488 -9.79 32.22 16.46
C LEU A 488 -10.43 31.29 17.49
N THR A 489 -11.32 30.43 16.99
CA THR A 489 -12.06 29.46 17.80
C THR A 489 -11.62 28.02 17.59
N ALA A 490 -10.68 27.78 16.64
CA ALA A 490 -10.12 26.47 16.38
C ALA A 490 -9.50 25.88 17.67
N THR A 491 -9.60 24.57 17.80
CA THR A 491 -8.92 23.83 18.86
C THR A 491 -7.41 23.88 18.63
N THR A 492 -6.66 24.24 19.65
CA THR A 492 -5.19 24.28 19.59
C THR A 492 -4.61 22.94 20.05
N ILE A 493 -3.39 22.64 19.60
CA ILE A 493 -2.67 21.44 20.09
C ILE A 493 -2.51 21.45 21.62
N PHE A 494 -2.30 22.62 22.21
CA PHE A 494 -2.17 22.76 23.68
C PHE A 494 -3.46 22.42 24.42
N GLN A 495 -4.61 22.69 23.81
CA GLN A 495 -5.92 22.30 24.36
C GLN A 495 -6.07 20.77 24.36
N GLU A 496 -5.70 20.09 23.29
CA GLU A 496 -5.72 18.63 23.24
C GLU A 496 -4.72 17.99 24.18
N LEU A 497 -3.50 18.53 24.27
CA LEU A 497 -2.50 18.08 25.24
C LEU A 497 -2.99 18.23 26.67
N GLN A 498 -3.62 19.37 27.00
CA GLN A 498 -4.21 19.60 28.32
C GLN A 498 -5.31 18.59 28.65
N ALA A 499 -6.18 18.29 27.68
CA ALA A 499 -7.25 17.30 27.84
C ALA A 499 -6.70 15.88 28.03
N ALA A 500 -5.57 15.56 27.40
CA ALA A 500 -4.89 14.27 27.48
C ALA A 500 -3.96 14.14 28.71
N ASN A 501 -3.85 15.17 29.56
CA ASN A 501 -2.89 15.24 30.68
C ASN A 501 -1.43 15.09 30.23
N VAL A 502 -1.09 15.55 29.04
CA VAL A 502 0.28 15.67 28.53
C VAL A 502 0.81 17.03 28.97
N SER A 503 1.98 17.06 29.61
CA SER A 503 2.58 18.33 30.05
C SER A 503 3.08 19.15 28.88
N TRP A 504 2.77 20.44 28.90
CA TRP A 504 3.17 21.38 27.85
C TRP A 504 3.55 22.73 28.42
N LYS A 505 4.40 23.49 27.72
CA LYS A 505 4.76 24.85 28.08
C LYS A 505 5.16 25.65 26.84
N ILE A 506 4.86 26.95 26.83
CA ILE A 506 5.29 27.92 25.86
C ILE A 506 6.35 28.80 26.51
N TYR A 507 7.50 28.93 25.89
CA TYR A 507 8.60 29.75 26.37
C TYR A 507 8.74 30.98 25.48
N VAL A 508 8.81 32.15 26.10
CA VAL A 508 8.91 33.46 25.44
C VAL A 508 10.10 34.23 25.96
N ASP A 509 10.78 34.98 25.12
CA ASP A 509 11.86 35.89 25.54
C ASP A 509 11.25 37.25 25.95
N PRO A 510 11.33 37.63 27.24
CA PRO A 510 10.78 38.92 27.70
C PRO A 510 11.72 40.10 27.51
N VAL A 511 12.90 39.91 26.89
CA VAL A 511 13.87 40.99 26.68
C VAL A 511 13.27 42.05 25.77
N HIS A 512 13.41 43.32 26.17
CA HIS A 512 12.86 44.49 25.47
C HIS A 512 11.32 44.56 25.42
N SER A 513 10.61 43.51 25.92
CA SER A 513 9.15 43.54 26.02
C SER A 513 8.67 44.55 27.07
N LYS A 514 7.39 44.89 27.00
CA LYS A 514 6.76 45.74 28.03
C LYS A 514 6.49 44.97 29.34
N CYS A 515 6.88 43.69 29.42
CA CYS A 515 6.71 42.86 30.59
C CYS A 515 7.74 43.24 31.67
N SER A 516 7.27 43.84 32.73
CA SER A 516 8.11 44.15 33.92
C SER A 516 8.27 42.88 34.77
N GLY A 517 9.48 42.52 35.13
CA GLY A 517 9.74 41.32 35.96
C GLY A 517 11.11 41.34 36.59
N PRO A 518 11.62 40.22 37.20
CA PRO A 518 10.91 39.10 37.76
C PRO A 518 10.14 39.43 39.04
N PRO A 519 9.05 38.72 39.41
CA PRO A 519 8.39 37.69 38.58
C PRO A 519 7.60 38.30 37.43
N TYR A 520 7.65 37.61 36.26
CA TYR A 520 6.93 38.07 35.08
C TYR A 520 5.46 37.70 35.13
N ASP A 521 4.59 38.64 34.72
CA ASP A 521 3.14 38.43 34.64
C ASP A 521 2.81 37.49 33.44
N PRO A 522 2.18 36.33 33.71
CA PRO A 522 1.76 35.43 32.63
C PRO A 522 0.87 36.06 31.55
N ALA A 523 0.06 37.06 31.94
CA ALA A 523 -0.77 37.79 30.95
C ALA A 523 0.07 38.65 30.02
N CYS A 524 1.15 39.25 30.53
CA CYS A 524 2.10 39.95 29.67
C CYS A 524 2.89 38.97 28.79
N LEU A 525 3.40 37.86 29.35
CA LEU A 525 4.13 36.86 28.56
C LEU A 525 3.27 36.31 27.42
N LEU A 526 1.96 36.13 27.64
CA LEU A 526 1.04 35.66 26.59
C LEU A 526 1.08 36.57 25.35
N THR A 527 1.25 37.89 25.53
CA THR A 527 1.28 38.83 24.41
C THR A 527 2.51 38.66 23.50
N LEU A 528 3.49 37.86 23.92
CA LEU A 528 4.69 37.50 23.16
C LEU A 528 4.53 36.13 22.46
N SER A 529 3.34 35.53 22.49
CA SER A 529 3.07 34.22 21.89
C SER A 529 1.91 34.31 20.90
N TYR A 530 2.02 33.64 19.77
CA TYR A 530 0.96 33.58 18.76
C TYR A 530 -0.29 32.84 19.25
N VAL A 531 -0.21 32.03 20.30
CA VAL A 531 -1.39 31.40 20.91
C VAL A 531 -2.39 32.43 21.46
N GLN A 532 -1.96 33.70 21.69
CA GLN A 532 -2.85 34.81 22.05
C GLN A 532 -3.98 35.05 21.03
N ASN A 533 -3.79 34.67 19.78
CA ASN A 533 -4.79 34.84 18.72
C ASN A 533 -5.99 33.91 18.88
N PHE A 534 -5.88 32.90 19.74
CA PHE A 534 -6.95 31.91 19.99
C PHE A 534 -7.73 32.23 21.25
N LYS A 535 -9.05 32.11 21.16
CA LYS A 535 -9.97 32.33 22.30
C LYS A 535 -9.60 31.47 23.52
N TRP A 536 -9.21 30.22 23.29
CA TRP A 536 -8.75 29.35 24.36
C TRP A 536 -7.41 29.83 24.93
N GLY A 537 -6.48 30.27 24.07
CA GLY A 537 -5.17 30.79 24.48
C GLY A 537 -5.27 31.93 25.48
N GLN A 538 -6.28 32.80 25.35
CA GLN A 538 -6.53 33.89 26.28
C GLN A 538 -6.88 33.41 27.72
N THR A 539 -7.17 32.13 27.89
CA THR A 539 -7.44 31.55 29.23
C THR A 539 -6.17 31.10 29.95
N ILE A 540 -5.01 30.99 29.24
CA ILE A 540 -3.76 30.44 29.79
C ILE A 540 -3.30 31.20 31.04
N PRO A 541 -3.22 32.54 31.06
CA PRO A 541 -2.74 33.25 32.26
C PRO A 541 -3.56 33.01 33.51
N SER A 542 -4.86 32.80 33.37
CA SER A 542 -5.77 32.60 34.48
C SER A 542 -5.91 31.14 34.91
N GLN A 543 -5.88 30.20 33.96
CA GLN A 543 -6.13 28.78 34.22
C GLN A 543 -4.84 27.96 34.27
N TYR A 544 -3.83 28.33 33.51
CA TYR A 544 -2.59 27.59 33.37
C TYR A 544 -1.34 28.48 33.42
N PRO A 545 -1.19 29.34 34.44
CA PRO A 545 -0.12 30.37 34.52
C PRO A 545 1.28 29.79 34.51
N LYS A 546 1.46 28.49 34.81
CA LYS A 546 2.75 27.81 34.81
C LYS A 546 3.10 27.21 33.42
N ASN A 547 2.16 27.25 32.48
CA ASN A 547 2.36 26.73 31.14
C ASN A 547 2.86 27.80 30.17
N ILE A 548 3.12 28.99 30.63
CA ILE A 548 3.89 30.02 29.94
C ILE A 548 5.06 30.44 30.81
N GLY A 549 6.25 30.50 30.23
CA GLY A 549 7.49 30.74 30.98
C GLY A 549 8.49 31.53 30.15
N THR A 550 9.62 31.86 30.76
CA THR A 550 10.67 32.67 30.17
C THR A 550 11.79 31.85 29.55
N ILE A 551 12.45 32.43 28.54
CA ILE A 551 13.67 31.94 27.88
C ILE A 551 14.58 33.11 27.54
N GLY A 552 15.86 32.87 27.20
CA GLY A 552 16.78 33.92 26.72
C GLY A 552 17.34 34.83 27.80
N ILE A 553 16.91 34.70 29.03
CA ILE A 553 17.40 35.47 30.20
C ILE A 553 18.12 34.61 31.23
N VAL A 554 18.95 35.23 32.08
CA VAL A 554 19.64 34.48 33.12
C VAL A 554 18.65 33.86 34.12
N ASN A 555 18.80 32.57 34.39
CA ASN A 555 17.88 31.75 35.19
C ASN A 555 16.44 31.74 34.63
N SER A 556 16.32 31.66 33.33
CA SER A 556 15.02 31.50 32.66
C SER A 556 14.28 30.23 33.11
N ASP A 557 12.96 30.20 32.90
CA ASP A 557 12.20 28.96 33.18
C ASP A 557 12.69 27.80 32.33
N PHE A 558 13.10 28.05 31.09
CA PHE A 558 13.66 27.02 30.20
C PHE A 558 14.98 26.46 30.75
N ASP A 559 15.93 27.31 31.16
CA ASP A 559 17.19 26.88 31.74
C ASP A 559 16.96 26.07 33.04
N ASN A 560 16.04 26.54 33.88
CA ASN A 560 15.68 25.85 35.12
C ASN A 560 15.05 24.50 34.84
N ASP A 561 14.16 24.38 33.85
CA ASP A 561 13.53 23.12 33.46
C ASP A 561 14.56 22.13 32.90
N LEU A 562 15.54 22.57 32.12
CA LEU A 562 16.66 21.74 31.66
C LEU A 562 17.56 21.27 32.82
N GLN A 563 17.91 22.15 33.73
CA GLN A 563 18.79 21.84 34.87
C GLN A 563 18.16 20.89 35.87
N ASN A 564 16.86 21.04 36.11
CA ASN A 564 16.12 20.25 37.09
C ASN A 564 15.49 18.97 36.48
N GLY A 565 15.57 18.76 35.20
CA GLY A 565 14.90 17.64 34.51
C GLY A 565 13.37 17.74 34.56
N THR A 566 12.83 18.95 34.54
CA THR A 566 11.39 19.26 34.57
C THR A 566 10.86 19.79 33.24
N LEU A 567 11.62 19.59 32.16
CA LEU A 567 11.18 19.96 30.81
C LEU A 567 9.82 19.30 30.49
N PRO A 568 8.83 20.03 29.95
CA PRO A 568 7.54 19.46 29.62
C PRO A 568 7.63 18.48 28.45
N GLN A 569 6.62 17.64 28.29
CA GLN A 569 6.56 16.69 27.18
C GLN A 569 6.45 17.38 25.81
N VAL A 570 5.78 18.53 25.74
CA VAL A 570 5.72 19.37 24.56
C VAL A 570 6.11 20.80 24.93
N ALA A 571 7.10 21.35 24.26
CA ALA A 571 7.58 22.71 24.46
C ALA A 571 7.56 23.49 23.15
N GLN A 572 6.82 24.58 23.07
CA GLN A 572 6.96 25.58 22.03
C GLN A 572 7.91 26.68 22.53
N ILE A 573 8.86 27.04 21.70
CA ILE A 573 9.68 28.24 21.92
C ILE A 573 9.23 29.27 20.89
N GLU A 574 8.82 30.44 21.37
CA GLU A 574 8.54 31.57 20.48
C GLU A 574 9.85 32.27 20.07
N PRO A 575 9.93 32.82 18.85
CA PRO A 575 11.12 33.56 18.43
C PRO A 575 11.35 34.78 19.30
N ALA A 576 12.63 35.11 19.54
CA ALA A 576 13.02 36.26 20.35
C ALA A 576 12.97 37.58 19.56
N SER A 577 11.79 37.90 19.01
CA SER A 577 11.60 39.01 18.05
C SER A 577 11.94 40.40 18.64
N ASP A 578 11.46 40.63 19.87
CA ASP A 578 11.74 41.91 20.57
C ASP A 578 13.25 42.11 20.85
N ALA A 579 14.03 41.04 20.89
CA ALA A 579 15.48 41.07 21.06
C ALA A 579 16.22 41.12 19.73
N GLY A 580 15.53 41.01 18.58
CA GLY A 580 16.13 40.95 17.23
C GLY A 580 16.94 39.67 17.00
N LEU A 581 16.56 38.56 17.67
CA LEU A 581 17.24 37.26 17.60
C LEU A 581 16.39 36.19 16.84
N ASP A 582 15.32 36.63 16.23
CA ASP A 582 14.39 35.81 15.44
C ASP A 582 14.84 35.62 14.00
N GLU A 583 15.91 36.29 13.57
CA GLU A 583 16.45 36.27 12.21
C GLU A 583 15.57 36.97 11.17
N HIS A 584 14.48 37.62 11.56
CA HIS A 584 13.63 38.40 10.66
C HIS A 584 14.45 39.43 9.84
N PRO A 585 14.22 39.54 8.51
CA PRO A 585 14.81 40.60 7.74
C PRO A 585 14.48 41.99 8.32
N SER A 586 15.43 42.92 8.24
CA SER A 586 15.34 44.22 8.93
C SER A 586 14.29 45.13 8.30
N THR A 587 13.47 45.74 9.14
CA THR A 587 12.46 46.72 8.72
C THR A 587 12.99 48.16 8.78
N SER A 588 14.21 48.38 9.34
CA SER A 588 14.86 49.71 9.41
C SER A 588 16.37 49.60 9.55
N ASP A 589 17.09 50.62 9.07
CA ASP A 589 18.55 50.72 9.19
C ASP A 589 19.04 50.98 10.62
N SER A 590 18.16 51.41 11.54
CA SER A 590 18.52 51.81 12.89
C SER A 590 18.81 50.64 13.84
N SER A 591 18.30 49.45 13.53
CA SER A 591 18.53 48.23 14.34
C SER A 591 18.40 47.02 13.44
N PRO A 592 19.38 46.75 12.59
CA PRO A 592 19.28 45.62 11.67
C PRO A 592 19.38 44.29 12.40
N SER A 593 18.50 43.36 12.08
CA SER A 593 18.57 41.97 12.54
C SER A 593 19.74 41.25 11.88
N ASN A 594 20.53 40.57 12.69
CA ASN A 594 21.73 39.86 12.26
C ASN A 594 21.52 38.36 12.39
N ILE A 595 21.57 37.63 11.27
CA ILE A 595 21.33 36.16 11.23
C ILE A 595 22.31 35.38 12.13
N GLN A 596 23.57 35.85 12.23
CA GLN A 596 24.57 35.20 13.06
C GLN A 596 24.25 35.32 14.56
N LEU A 597 23.63 36.43 14.99
CA LEU A 597 23.18 36.59 16.39
C LEU A 597 21.99 35.71 16.67
N GLY A 598 21.02 35.60 15.75
CA GLY A 598 19.91 34.68 15.85
C GLY A 598 20.36 33.21 15.89
N ALA A 599 21.23 32.81 14.97
CA ALA A 599 21.82 31.49 14.96
C ALA A 599 22.64 31.17 16.23
N LYS A 600 23.31 32.15 16.82
CA LYS A 600 23.99 32.01 18.11
C LYS A 600 23.00 31.81 19.25
N TYR A 601 21.89 32.53 19.24
CA TYR A 601 20.81 32.37 20.24
C TYR A 601 20.26 30.93 20.17
N VAL A 602 19.87 30.48 18.98
CA VAL A 602 19.38 29.11 18.76
C VAL A 602 20.41 28.06 19.16
N SER A 603 21.71 28.29 18.85
CA SER A 603 22.77 27.37 19.26
C SER A 603 22.83 27.21 20.79
N SER A 604 22.63 28.29 21.54
CA SER A 604 22.63 28.20 23.00
C SER A 604 21.49 27.35 23.57
N LEU A 605 20.32 27.33 22.90
CA LEU A 605 19.16 26.52 23.29
C LEU A 605 19.41 25.04 23.01
N ILE A 606 19.89 24.72 21.80
CA ILE A 606 20.17 23.33 21.39
C ILE A 606 21.34 22.76 22.20
N ASP A 607 22.43 23.52 22.40
CA ASP A 607 23.58 23.10 23.21
C ASP A 607 23.20 22.88 24.67
N GLY A 608 22.33 23.74 25.22
CA GLY A 608 21.76 23.60 26.57
C GLY A 608 20.95 22.28 26.70
N LEU A 609 20.11 21.97 25.71
CA LEU A 609 19.38 20.71 25.68
C LEU A 609 20.33 19.51 25.56
N MET A 610 21.31 19.55 24.64
CA MET A 610 22.29 18.48 24.45
C MET A 610 23.14 18.20 25.69
N ALA A 611 23.38 19.21 26.51
CA ALA A 611 24.10 19.11 27.77
C ALA A 611 23.22 18.64 28.96
N SER A 612 21.91 18.66 28.82
CA SER A 612 20.94 18.35 29.88
C SER A 612 20.67 16.86 30.04
N THR A 613 20.06 16.47 31.15
CA THR A 613 19.57 15.09 31.37
C THR A 613 18.38 14.71 30.51
N SER A 614 17.67 15.71 29.96
CA SER A 614 16.54 15.51 29.03
C SER A 614 16.99 15.19 27.61
N TRP A 615 18.28 15.36 27.27
CA TRP A 615 18.79 15.03 25.94
C TRP A 615 18.40 13.63 25.47
N LYS A 616 18.58 12.63 26.35
CA LYS A 616 18.44 11.19 26.04
C LYS A 616 17.08 10.79 25.42
N ASP A 617 16.06 11.60 25.58
CA ASP A 617 14.69 11.30 25.18
C ASP A 617 13.95 12.53 24.60
N SER A 618 14.72 13.47 24.03
CA SER A 618 14.21 14.71 23.44
C SER A 618 14.35 14.72 21.91
N ALA A 619 13.48 15.48 21.25
CA ALA A 619 13.64 15.95 19.90
C ALA A 619 13.45 17.47 19.88
N PHE A 620 14.42 18.19 19.30
CA PHE A 620 14.35 19.63 19.02
C PHE A 620 14.16 19.82 17.51
N ILE A 621 13.12 20.58 17.13
CA ILE A 621 12.76 20.89 15.75
C ILE A 621 12.92 22.37 15.54
N LEU A 622 13.92 22.76 14.75
CA LEU A 622 14.13 24.12 14.29
C LEU A 622 13.58 24.26 12.88
N THR A 623 12.74 25.25 12.67
CA THR A 623 12.18 25.61 11.36
C THR A 623 11.94 27.11 11.28
N TYR A 624 11.25 27.55 10.21
CA TYR A 624 10.86 28.94 9.98
C TYR A 624 9.36 28.99 9.71
N ASP A 625 8.74 30.12 9.96
CA ASP A 625 7.29 30.28 9.79
C ASP A 625 6.88 30.49 8.34
N GLU A 626 7.69 31.26 7.56
CA GLU A 626 7.45 31.51 6.16
C GLU A 626 8.75 31.93 5.43
N PHE A 627 8.71 32.09 4.11
CA PHE A 627 9.90 32.21 3.24
C PHE A 627 10.52 33.62 3.16
N GLY A 628 9.86 34.65 3.70
CA GLY A 628 10.36 36.01 3.74
C GLY A 628 10.34 36.77 2.41
N GLY A 629 9.62 36.32 1.38
CA GLY A 629 9.69 36.87 0.04
C GLY A 629 11.07 36.67 -0.60
N LEU A 630 11.82 35.66 -0.15
CA LEU A 630 13.18 35.32 -0.65
C LEU A 630 13.07 34.12 -1.59
N TYR A 631 13.91 34.10 -2.61
CA TYR A 631 13.87 33.07 -3.67
C TYR A 631 14.00 31.64 -3.14
N ASP A 632 13.20 30.78 -3.71
CA ASP A 632 13.34 29.34 -3.66
C ASP A 632 13.07 28.77 -5.06
N HIS A 633 13.85 27.78 -5.50
CA HIS A 633 13.71 27.21 -6.84
C HIS A 633 12.66 26.11 -6.93
N VAL A 634 12.06 25.68 -5.80
CA VAL A 634 11.00 24.68 -5.76
C VAL A 634 9.66 25.35 -5.46
N SER A 635 8.70 25.14 -6.33
CA SER A 635 7.37 25.72 -6.19
C SER A 635 6.56 25.14 -5.03
N PRO A 636 5.59 25.90 -4.49
CA PRO A 636 4.58 25.38 -3.59
C PRO A 636 3.90 24.10 -4.12
N GLN A 637 3.54 23.19 -3.24
CA GLN A 637 3.02 21.85 -3.56
C GLN A 637 1.52 21.73 -3.25
N PRO A 638 0.77 20.92 -3.99
CA PRO A 638 -0.61 20.61 -3.63
C PRO A 638 -0.73 20.07 -2.21
N ALA A 639 -1.72 20.53 -1.48
CA ALA A 639 -1.96 20.16 -0.10
C ALA A 639 -3.47 20.03 0.20
N VAL A 640 -3.80 19.42 1.32
CA VAL A 640 -5.21 19.28 1.74
C VAL A 640 -5.68 20.55 2.43
N SER A 641 -6.83 21.09 2.03
CA SER A 641 -7.46 22.19 2.79
C SER A 641 -7.77 21.73 4.21
N PRO A 642 -7.41 22.50 5.25
CA PRO A 642 -7.59 22.08 6.65
C PRO A 642 -9.07 21.88 7.02
N ASP A 643 -9.92 22.80 6.63
CA ASP A 643 -11.31 22.93 7.08
C ASP A 643 -12.28 23.26 5.93
N GLY A 644 -11.78 23.57 4.72
CA GLY A 644 -12.56 23.97 3.56
C GLY A 644 -13.04 25.42 3.60
N ILE A 645 -12.50 26.25 4.51
CA ILE A 645 -12.82 27.67 4.59
C ILE A 645 -11.98 28.42 3.55
N GLN A 646 -12.63 29.25 2.76
CA GLN A 646 -11.99 30.15 1.80
C GLN A 646 -11.41 31.36 2.53
N PRO A 647 -10.49 32.14 1.91
CA PRO A 647 -10.02 33.39 2.49
C PRO A 647 -11.18 34.30 2.88
N VAL A 648 -11.19 34.76 4.14
CA VAL A 648 -12.31 35.54 4.72
C VAL A 648 -12.00 37.03 4.84
N ASP A 649 -10.74 37.45 4.77
CA ASP A 649 -10.26 38.78 5.08
C ASP A 649 -9.56 39.51 3.92
N LEU A 650 -9.67 38.97 2.69
CA LEU A 650 -9.13 39.63 1.51
C LEU A 650 -9.80 41.00 1.29
N LEU A 651 -9.00 42.00 0.98
CA LEU A 651 -9.46 43.36 0.69
C LEU A 651 -9.85 43.51 -0.79
N PRO A 652 -10.72 44.47 -1.14
CA PRO A 652 -11.03 44.77 -2.53
C PRO A 652 -9.75 45.14 -3.30
N GLY A 653 -9.42 44.36 -4.33
CA GLY A 653 -8.23 44.54 -5.15
C GLY A 653 -7.14 43.51 -4.86
N ASP A 654 -7.27 42.74 -3.78
CA ASP A 654 -6.37 41.63 -3.53
C ASP A 654 -6.52 40.51 -4.58
N ILE A 655 -5.44 39.81 -4.82
CA ILE A 655 -5.44 38.59 -5.65
C ILE A 655 -6.41 37.60 -5.03
N CYS A 656 -7.12 36.85 -5.88
CA CYS A 656 -8.18 35.92 -5.47
C CYS A 656 -9.49 36.55 -4.98
N THR A 657 -9.65 37.87 -5.01
CA THR A 657 -10.96 38.47 -4.84
C THR A 657 -11.80 38.32 -6.11
N PRO A 658 -13.10 37.97 -6.02
CA PRO A 658 -13.94 37.83 -7.22
C PRO A 658 -13.93 39.08 -8.10
N PRO A 659 -13.85 38.96 -9.45
CA PRO A 659 -13.96 37.72 -10.24
C PRO A 659 -12.67 36.91 -10.41
N THR A 660 -11.56 37.31 -9.82
CA THR A 660 -10.25 36.68 -9.98
C THR A 660 -10.15 35.49 -9.03
N THR A 661 -10.22 34.28 -9.55
CA THR A 661 -10.09 33.05 -8.75
C THR A 661 -9.25 32.03 -9.51
N GLY A 662 -8.60 31.12 -8.80
CA GLY A 662 -7.79 30.07 -9.40
C GLY A 662 -7.35 29.01 -8.40
N PRO A 663 -6.58 28.01 -8.85
CA PRO A 663 -6.23 26.85 -8.04
C PRO A 663 -5.50 27.15 -6.74
N ILE A 664 -4.72 28.25 -6.66
CA ILE A 664 -3.93 28.56 -5.46
C ILE A 664 -4.65 29.52 -4.49
N CYS A 665 -5.92 29.81 -4.72
CA CYS A 665 -6.70 30.80 -3.96
C CYS A 665 -7.43 30.24 -2.72
N ASP A 666 -7.26 28.97 -2.34
CA ASP A 666 -8.14 28.29 -1.37
C ASP A 666 -7.42 27.41 -0.35
N PHE A 667 -6.19 27.72 -0.01
CA PHE A 667 -5.36 26.97 0.95
C PHE A 667 -5.16 25.47 0.62
N VAL A 668 -5.27 25.08 -0.65
CA VAL A 668 -4.99 23.71 -1.15
C VAL A 668 -3.58 23.57 -1.71
N TYR A 669 -2.74 24.55 -1.47
CA TYR A 669 -1.30 24.50 -1.73
C TYR A 669 -0.53 24.86 -0.45
N THR A 670 0.69 24.36 -0.36
CA THR A 670 1.67 24.87 0.62
C THR A 670 2.10 26.29 0.24
N GLY A 671 2.81 26.96 1.11
CA GLY A 671 3.67 28.07 0.70
C GLY A 671 5.02 27.54 0.18
N TYR A 672 6.09 28.33 0.31
CA TYR A 672 7.42 28.02 -0.19
C TYR A 672 8.23 27.18 0.79
N ARG A 673 9.36 26.60 0.31
CA ARG A 673 10.22 25.80 1.19
C ARG A 673 10.91 26.62 2.25
N GLN A 674 11.17 25.95 3.37
CA GLN A 674 11.84 26.51 4.54
C GLN A 674 12.92 25.60 5.08
N PRO A 675 13.94 26.14 5.77
CA PRO A 675 14.91 25.33 6.48
C PRO A 675 14.26 24.48 7.59
N LEU A 676 14.70 23.23 7.72
CA LEU A 676 14.36 22.34 8.82
C LEU A 676 15.64 21.71 9.37
N ILE A 677 15.77 21.67 10.70
CA ILE A 677 16.77 20.83 11.40
C ILE A 677 16.06 20.07 12.49
N VAL A 678 16.20 18.74 12.49
CA VAL A 678 15.65 17.85 13.53
C VAL A 678 16.83 17.29 14.33
N VAL A 679 16.91 17.65 15.62
CA VAL A 679 18.01 17.31 16.51
C VAL A 679 17.51 16.39 17.62
N SER A 680 18.05 15.18 17.70
CA SER A 680 17.66 14.18 18.71
C SER A 680 18.77 13.13 18.86
N PRO A 681 18.90 12.44 20.00
CA PRO A 681 19.75 11.26 20.11
C PRO A 681 19.38 10.17 19.10
N TYR A 682 18.16 10.15 18.64
CA TYR A 682 17.60 9.15 17.72
C TYR A 682 17.64 9.58 16.26
N THR A 683 17.99 10.80 15.93
CA THR A 683 18.02 11.24 14.52
C THR A 683 19.05 10.43 13.73
N LYS A 684 18.67 10.04 12.52
CA LYS A 684 19.58 9.42 11.56
C LYS A 684 20.72 10.40 11.21
N LYS A 685 21.91 9.86 10.97
CA LYS A 685 23.06 10.68 10.61
C LYS A 685 22.95 11.20 9.19
N ASN A 686 23.19 12.51 9.01
CA ASN A 686 23.20 13.15 7.69
C ASN A 686 21.99 12.73 6.84
N TYR A 687 20.81 12.78 7.44
CA TYR A 687 19.59 12.33 6.79
C TYR A 687 18.86 13.47 6.13
N VAL A 688 18.41 13.26 4.90
CA VAL A 688 17.54 14.19 4.18
C VAL A 688 16.21 13.53 3.90
N SER A 689 15.12 14.17 4.33
CA SER A 689 13.79 13.78 3.91
C SER A 689 13.45 14.46 2.58
N HIS A 690 12.93 13.67 1.64
CA HIS A 690 12.38 14.13 0.36
C HIS A 690 10.85 14.06 0.35
N THR A 691 10.25 13.79 1.50
CA THR A 691 8.79 13.72 1.65
C THR A 691 8.23 15.15 1.76
N VAL A 692 7.26 15.47 0.89
CA VAL A 692 6.57 16.77 0.95
C VAL A 692 5.79 16.87 2.27
N ALA A 693 6.11 17.89 3.03
CA ALA A 693 5.47 18.18 4.31
C ALA A 693 5.47 19.68 4.59
N ASP A 694 4.60 20.10 5.50
CA ASP A 694 4.58 21.46 6.02
C ASP A 694 4.63 21.49 7.56
N LEU A 695 4.57 22.68 8.14
CA LEU A 695 4.67 22.87 9.60
C LEU A 695 3.67 22.03 10.39
N THR A 696 2.52 21.64 9.80
CA THR A 696 1.53 20.81 10.47
C THR A 696 1.99 19.35 10.67
N ALA A 697 3.09 18.95 10.06
CA ALA A 697 3.73 17.66 10.37
C ALA A 697 4.30 17.62 11.81
N ILE A 698 4.61 18.77 12.40
CA ILE A 698 4.98 18.86 13.82
C ILE A 698 3.78 18.51 14.70
N LEU A 699 2.58 18.98 14.33
CA LEU A 699 1.33 18.58 14.99
C LEU A 699 1.12 17.07 14.87
N LYS A 700 1.31 16.53 13.66
CA LYS A 700 1.18 15.09 13.42
C LYS A 700 2.16 14.24 14.23
N LEU A 701 3.39 14.68 14.41
CA LEU A 701 4.36 14.04 15.30
C LEU A 701 3.84 14.01 16.75
N ILE A 702 3.36 15.15 17.26
CA ILE A 702 2.83 15.29 18.62
C ILE A 702 1.58 14.41 18.79
N GLU A 703 0.64 14.47 17.85
CA GLU A 703 -0.60 13.67 17.83
C GLU A 703 -0.29 12.18 17.87
N THR A 704 0.62 11.74 17.02
CA THR A 704 1.04 10.33 16.94
C THR A 704 1.74 9.89 18.23
N ARG A 705 2.63 10.73 18.77
CA ARG A 705 3.39 10.40 19.99
C ARG A 705 2.51 10.28 21.23
N PHE A 706 1.58 11.20 21.39
CA PHE A 706 0.76 11.29 22.61
C PHE A 706 -0.66 10.74 22.43
N ASN A 707 -0.96 10.21 21.22
CA ASN A 707 -2.26 9.64 20.89
C ASN A 707 -3.42 10.63 21.15
N VAL A 708 -3.23 11.87 20.71
CA VAL A 708 -4.27 12.88 20.68
C VAL A 708 -4.89 12.99 19.29
N PRO A 709 -6.15 13.42 19.16
CA PRO A 709 -6.80 13.49 17.86
C PRO A 709 -6.14 14.55 16.96
N ALA A 710 -6.20 14.34 15.65
CA ALA A 710 -5.82 15.34 14.67
C ALA A 710 -6.77 16.55 14.76
N LEU A 711 -6.22 17.76 14.63
CA LEU A 711 -6.95 19.02 14.77
C LEU A 711 -7.78 19.33 13.51
N THR A 712 -7.21 19.00 12.33
CA THR A 712 -7.79 19.28 11.02
C THR A 712 -7.55 18.16 10.02
N ARG A 713 -8.05 18.31 8.80
CA ARG A 713 -7.71 17.39 7.71
C ARG A 713 -6.27 17.58 7.21
N ARG A 714 -5.66 18.77 7.40
CA ARG A 714 -4.31 19.09 6.97
C ARG A 714 -3.29 18.27 7.72
N ASP A 715 -3.26 18.39 9.04
CA ASP A 715 -2.36 17.63 9.94
C ASP A 715 -2.65 16.14 9.92
N ALA A 716 -3.92 15.73 9.80
CA ALA A 716 -4.29 14.31 9.68
C ALA A 716 -3.59 13.59 8.52
N THR A 717 -3.32 14.30 7.42
CA THR A 717 -2.71 13.74 6.19
C THR A 717 -1.21 13.94 6.10
N GLN A 718 -0.60 14.66 7.03
CA GLN A 718 0.85 14.88 7.05
C GLN A 718 1.64 13.63 7.44
N MET A 719 2.92 13.61 7.08
CA MET A 719 3.85 12.63 7.62
C MET A 719 4.00 12.83 9.15
N ASP A 720 4.20 11.75 9.87
CA ASP A 720 4.37 11.76 11.33
C ASP A 720 5.83 11.99 11.78
N MET A 721 6.69 12.41 10.88
CA MET A 721 8.13 12.66 11.07
C MET A 721 8.93 11.45 11.60
N THR A 722 8.37 10.25 11.70
CA THR A 722 9.09 9.06 12.18
C THR A 722 10.26 8.68 11.29
N GLU A 723 10.24 9.05 10.01
CA GLU A 723 11.32 8.78 9.06
C GLU A 723 12.65 9.44 9.43
N PHE A 724 12.64 10.50 10.23
CA PHE A 724 13.86 11.18 10.70
C PHE A 724 14.63 10.38 11.75
N PHE A 725 13.99 9.40 12.42
CA PHE A 725 14.53 8.72 13.59
C PHE A 725 14.95 7.27 13.33
N ASP A 726 16.00 6.83 14.02
CA ASP A 726 16.40 5.43 14.18
C ASP A 726 16.43 5.10 15.68
N PHE A 727 15.35 4.57 16.19
CA PHE A 727 15.23 4.22 17.60
C PHE A 727 15.95 2.91 17.96
N ASP A 728 16.32 2.10 16.97
CA ASP A 728 17.00 0.83 17.18
C ASP A 728 18.51 1.04 17.31
N ASN A 729 19.06 1.99 16.56
CA ASN A 729 20.50 2.31 16.55
C ASN A 729 20.69 3.82 16.74
N PRO A 730 20.41 4.36 17.94
CA PRO A 730 20.49 5.79 18.18
C PRO A 730 21.90 6.31 17.94
N ALA A 731 22.02 7.22 16.99
CA ALA A 731 23.33 7.70 16.52
C ALA A 731 24.00 8.68 17.49
N TRP A 732 23.21 9.39 18.31
CA TRP A 732 23.64 10.58 19.04
C TRP A 732 23.33 10.55 20.53
N MET A 733 23.30 9.37 21.17
CA MET A 733 23.18 9.29 22.65
C MET A 733 24.28 10.09 23.35
N THR A 734 25.46 10.17 22.75
CA THR A 734 26.46 11.20 23.04
C THR A 734 26.42 12.21 21.90
N PRO A 735 25.95 13.45 22.13
CA PRO A 735 25.83 14.42 21.06
C PRO A 735 27.21 14.81 20.51
N PRO A 736 27.30 15.21 19.23
CA PRO A 736 28.51 15.77 18.68
C PRO A 736 28.80 17.12 19.33
N ILE A 737 30.03 17.59 19.26
CA ILE A 737 30.41 18.93 19.74
C ILE A 737 30.31 19.91 18.57
N PRO A 738 29.31 20.81 18.53
CA PRO A 738 29.18 21.74 17.45
C PRO A 738 30.25 22.84 17.50
N PRO A 739 30.60 23.45 16.37
CA PRO A 739 31.40 24.65 16.37
C PRO A 739 30.61 25.84 16.95
N ALA A 740 31.27 26.75 17.63
CA ALA A 740 30.65 28.00 18.04
C ALA A 740 30.19 28.80 16.80
N GLN A 741 28.94 29.32 16.82
CA GLN A 741 28.47 30.19 15.74
C GLN A 741 29.29 31.44 15.61
N TYR A 742 29.71 31.75 14.41
CA TYR A 742 30.39 33.04 14.11
C TYR A 742 29.42 34.18 14.33
N THR A 743 29.95 35.34 14.78
CA THR A 743 29.16 36.56 15.06
C THR A 743 29.89 37.83 14.60
N ASN A 744 30.92 37.68 13.79
CA ASN A 744 31.79 38.76 13.35
C ASN A 744 31.55 39.16 11.89
N GLY A 745 30.53 38.63 11.25
CA GLY A 745 30.15 39.01 9.89
C GLY A 745 29.67 40.45 9.82
N ALA A 746 29.90 41.07 8.67
CA ALA A 746 29.48 42.46 8.43
C ALA A 746 27.94 42.54 8.41
N CYS A 747 27.38 43.59 9.02
CA CYS A 747 25.95 43.85 9.02
C CYS A 747 25.70 45.25 8.52
N TYR A 748 25.15 45.39 7.34
CA TYR A 748 24.77 46.65 6.71
C TYR A 748 23.67 46.42 5.68
N LEU A 749 22.82 47.41 5.47
CA LEU A 749 21.69 47.33 4.54
C LEU A 749 21.88 48.18 3.28
N ASN A 750 22.81 49.09 3.30
CA ASN A 750 23.00 50.15 2.27
C ASN A 750 24.00 49.78 1.17
N LYS A 751 24.41 48.54 1.08
CA LYS A 751 25.28 48.03 0.03
C LYS A 751 24.76 46.68 -0.42
N LEU A 752 24.56 46.56 -1.71
CA LEU A 752 24.28 45.30 -2.39
C LEU A 752 25.54 44.81 -3.11
N PRO A 753 25.68 43.53 -3.39
CA PRO A 753 26.85 42.96 -4.04
C PRO A 753 27.11 43.54 -5.40
#